data_c44d62526fadd5b42b13925511ed7f9d
#
_entry.id   c44d62526fadd5b42b13925511ed7f9d
#
_cell.length_a   1.000
_cell.length_b   1.000
_cell.length_c   1.000
_cell.angle_alpha   90.00
_cell.angle_beta   90.00
_cell.angle_gamma   90.00
#
_symmetry.space_group_name_H-M   'P 1'
#
loop_
_entity.id
_entity.type
_entity.pdbx_description
1 polymer ?
#
loop_
_entity_poly.entity_id
_entity_poly.type
_entity_poly.pdbx_seq_one_letter_code
_entity_poly.pdbx_strand_id
1 'polypeptide(L)'
;MTLSFSINYQTQWGQHIAVLYAADADIQTASPLQLDLECHGSAEWAAQLTLSDIHKYISYCYVVMDEQGNIIRRESQAHILECQPGNIILRDLWQDKDRSLFGSKVFSQVLFAHRKPTAATKATGNITLKVSVPRLERHQGVAIMGNIPALGAWDKKKMLSMSNQPLTSNFSPLTSAYNAEWTATFHAKLGTVVEYKYVIYDLNSGDIVDMEWGENRKIWDVQRAKHYVLTDAPFRYTQANWKGAGVAVPVFSLRSENGFGIGEYQDLKLLADWAVVTGQKMIQTLPINDTTLRHNNLDSYPYNAVSVFALHPIYLNIEKMGELTPTQLKKYRKTQAEFNAKTIADYQCVYDEKMKYFKSLYKTTKAELFASEEYKAFLAANEGWLLPYADFMSKRDKQPKDFYCFLQFHADKQLREAVDYAHSVGVAIKGDIPIGISPDSVDASTDPQLFNLSASAGAPPDDFDARGQNWGFPTYNWDVMSEDDYHWWKFRFTKMADYFDAYRIDHILGFFRIWQMRKSDVWGLCGHFSPAMPYSLQDLWNMGVKLDEDRLTKPYLRAHFLGEVFGFDTDFVKQNFLLTNDGHVYYFPEWLDTQRKVQAYFLDPEHRAALEGKCNIDNVMNGLLYLHCEILFVRDQKNPSMLHPRIAMYQSHNFSELYADQRQLLMDIHNDYFYHRHTSFWRDSAMKKLPTLIAATDMLCCGEDLGMVPTCVPDVMSQLEILSLEIQRMPKDPTRAFAHPADAPYLSVCTIGTHDMNPMRAWWEEDRQVTQKFYNEQMGWWGEAPQEMSPEIAEFIVNQHMYSPAMWVILPLQDWLAIDGDIRLADQHAERINLPSNPEHFWNYRMHLTLEDLLGKDAFNAHVKSLTQVR
;
A
#
# COMPACT_ATOMS: atom_id res chain seq x y z
N MET A 1 -21.12 42.98 -19.77
CA MET A 1 -21.36 41.55 -19.79
C MET A 1 -22.04 41.14 -18.50
N THR A 2 -23.06 40.29 -18.53
CA THR A 2 -23.73 39.81 -17.29
C THR A 2 -23.49 38.30 -17.15
N LEU A 3 -23.01 37.87 -16.01
CA LEU A 3 -22.80 36.47 -15.64
C LEU A 3 -23.91 36.08 -14.65
N SER A 4 -24.60 35.00 -14.90
CA SER A 4 -25.55 34.40 -13.96
C SER A 4 -24.96 33.09 -13.48
N PHE A 5 -24.44 33.09 -12.26
CA PHE A 5 -23.91 31.89 -11.59
C PHE A 5 -25.05 31.09 -10.99
N SER A 6 -24.97 29.76 -11.10
CA SER A 6 -25.80 28.85 -10.31
C SER A 6 -25.02 27.58 -9.98
N ILE A 7 -25.22 27.09 -8.74
CA ILE A 7 -24.63 25.84 -8.26
C ILE A 7 -25.63 25.13 -7.33
N ASN A 8 -25.66 23.82 -7.40
CA ASN A 8 -26.45 22.98 -6.51
C ASN A 8 -25.53 22.46 -5.40
N TYR A 9 -25.68 22.96 -4.16
CA TYR A 9 -24.83 22.58 -3.04
C TYR A 9 -25.60 22.65 -1.71
N GLN A 10 -25.52 21.56 -0.93
CA GLN A 10 -26.21 21.49 0.35
C GLN A 10 -25.31 22.06 1.45
N THR A 11 -25.78 23.15 2.09
CA THR A 11 -25.15 23.79 3.23
C THR A 11 -25.82 23.41 4.55
N GLN A 12 -25.17 23.67 5.65
CA GLN A 12 -25.77 23.60 6.99
C GLN A 12 -26.44 24.92 7.34
N TRP A 13 -27.28 24.89 8.37
CA TRP A 13 -27.93 26.12 8.90
C TRP A 13 -26.86 27.14 9.32
N GLY A 14 -27.07 28.42 8.94
CA GLY A 14 -26.09 29.49 9.19
C GLY A 14 -24.95 29.59 8.18
N GLN A 15 -24.95 28.74 7.13
CA GLN A 15 -23.96 28.80 6.07
C GLN A 15 -24.56 29.31 4.76
N HIS A 16 -23.74 29.97 3.94
CA HIS A 16 -24.11 30.40 2.59
C HIS A 16 -22.99 30.15 1.59
N ILE A 17 -23.31 30.22 0.31
CA ILE A 17 -22.33 30.08 -0.79
C ILE A 17 -21.99 31.47 -1.32
N ALA A 18 -20.70 31.70 -1.58
CA ALA A 18 -20.20 32.83 -2.32
C ALA A 18 -19.26 32.40 -3.46
N VAL A 19 -19.15 33.23 -4.48
CA VAL A 19 -18.15 33.10 -5.54
C VAL A 19 -17.03 34.10 -5.28
N LEU A 20 -15.81 33.60 -5.18
CA LEU A 20 -14.62 34.41 -5.30
C LEU A 20 -14.20 34.46 -6.75
N TYR A 21 -13.90 35.63 -7.30
CA TYR A 21 -13.54 35.76 -8.73
C TYR A 21 -12.43 36.79 -8.97
N ALA A 22 -11.67 36.59 -10.05
CA ALA A 22 -10.64 37.49 -10.56
C ALA A 22 -10.78 37.60 -12.09
N ALA A 23 -10.76 38.82 -12.60
CA ALA A 23 -10.84 39.08 -14.03
C ALA A 23 -9.42 39.22 -14.61
N ASP A 24 -9.14 38.51 -15.70
CA ASP A 24 -7.83 38.47 -16.40
C ASP A 24 -6.64 38.14 -15.46
N ALA A 25 -6.90 37.45 -14.36
CA ALA A 25 -5.93 37.05 -13.36
C ALA A 25 -6.29 35.68 -12.76
N ASP A 26 -5.32 34.99 -12.19
CA ASP A 26 -5.54 33.71 -11.50
C ASP A 26 -6.06 33.95 -10.07
N ILE A 27 -7.20 33.35 -9.75
CA ILE A 27 -7.87 33.42 -8.45
C ILE A 27 -6.99 32.91 -7.28
N GLN A 28 -6.00 32.09 -7.57
CA GLN A 28 -5.08 31.54 -6.55
C GLN A 28 -4.00 32.56 -6.15
N THR A 29 -3.63 33.47 -7.05
CA THR A 29 -2.54 34.44 -6.85
C THR A 29 -3.00 35.88 -6.72
N ALA A 30 -4.23 36.18 -7.18
CA ALA A 30 -4.83 37.52 -7.12
C ALA A 30 -5.60 37.73 -5.81
N SER A 31 -5.82 39.01 -5.44
CA SER A 31 -6.81 39.35 -4.42
C SER A 31 -8.21 39.25 -5.04
N PRO A 32 -9.02 38.24 -4.68
CA PRO A 32 -10.29 38.00 -5.33
C PRO A 32 -11.36 39.02 -4.86
N LEU A 33 -12.31 39.27 -5.74
CA LEU A 33 -13.57 39.91 -5.38
C LEU A 33 -14.57 38.84 -4.97
N GLN A 34 -15.52 39.19 -4.12
CA GLN A 34 -16.55 38.27 -3.61
C GLN A 34 -17.94 38.65 -4.14
N LEU A 35 -18.73 37.63 -4.45
CA LEU A 35 -20.14 37.73 -4.80
C LEU A 35 -20.92 36.70 -3.99
N ASP A 36 -21.80 37.13 -3.11
CA ASP A 36 -22.65 36.23 -2.33
C ASP A 36 -23.80 35.71 -3.18
N LEU A 37 -24.20 34.45 -3.00
CA LEU A 37 -25.26 33.80 -3.73
C LEU A 37 -26.51 33.72 -2.84
N GLU A 38 -27.67 33.86 -3.47
CA GLU A 38 -28.98 33.68 -2.84
C GLU A 38 -29.44 32.22 -3.00
N CYS A 39 -30.01 31.65 -1.94
CA CYS A 39 -30.56 30.30 -1.96
C CYS A 39 -31.96 30.27 -2.53
N HIS A 40 -32.20 29.54 -3.59
CA HIS A 40 -33.47 29.30 -4.22
C HIS A 40 -33.91 27.84 -3.98
N GLY A 41 -34.74 27.60 -2.97
CA GLY A 41 -35.18 26.26 -2.61
C GLY A 41 -34.25 25.56 -1.60
N SER A 42 -34.04 24.24 -1.71
CA SER A 42 -33.35 23.48 -0.70
C SER A 42 -31.81 23.42 -0.86
N ALA A 43 -31.30 23.69 -2.06
CA ALA A 43 -29.86 23.53 -2.35
C ALA A 43 -29.36 24.32 -3.56
N GLU A 44 -30.21 25.03 -4.30
CA GLU A 44 -29.81 25.82 -5.46
C GLU A 44 -29.39 27.23 -5.03
N TRP A 45 -28.17 27.61 -5.33
CA TRP A 45 -27.59 28.91 -5.03
C TRP A 45 -27.32 29.65 -6.33
N ALA A 46 -27.72 30.90 -6.42
CA ALA A 46 -27.57 31.70 -7.62
C ALA A 46 -27.29 33.18 -7.31
N ALA A 47 -26.54 33.82 -8.21
CA ALA A 47 -26.30 35.27 -8.22
C ALA A 47 -26.01 35.78 -9.62
N GLN A 48 -26.15 37.13 -9.79
CA GLN A 48 -25.78 37.79 -11.04
C GLN A 48 -24.67 38.81 -10.80
N LEU A 49 -23.66 38.78 -11.70
CA LEU A 49 -22.55 39.72 -11.74
C LEU A 49 -22.58 40.50 -13.04
N THR A 50 -22.65 41.80 -12.97
CA THR A 50 -22.54 42.65 -14.18
C THR A 50 -21.16 43.32 -14.20
N LEU A 51 -20.40 43.07 -15.24
CA LEU A 51 -19.08 43.67 -15.46
C LEU A 51 -19.17 44.76 -16.51
N SER A 52 -18.57 45.93 -16.21
CA SER A 52 -18.54 47.10 -17.09
C SER A 52 -17.55 46.92 -18.26
N ASP A 53 -16.46 46.24 -17.99
CA ASP A 53 -15.37 46.07 -18.94
C ASP A 53 -15.45 44.73 -19.65
N ILE A 54 -14.74 44.65 -20.81
CA ILE A 54 -14.58 43.42 -21.58
C ILE A 54 -13.29 42.74 -21.11
N HIS A 55 -13.45 41.59 -20.46
CA HIS A 55 -12.32 40.74 -20.00
C HIS A 55 -12.11 39.58 -20.98
N LYS A 56 -10.89 39.06 -21.03
CA LYS A 56 -10.59 37.85 -21.84
C LYS A 56 -11.09 36.60 -21.15
N TYR A 57 -10.87 36.53 -19.85
CA TYR A 57 -11.34 35.40 -19.03
C TYR A 57 -11.61 35.85 -17.60
N ILE A 58 -12.38 35.02 -16.89
CA ILE A 58 -12.60 35.13 -15.46
C ILE A 58 -12.23 33.79 -14.82
N SER A 59 -11.34 33.82 -13.83
CA SER A 59 -11.12 32.69 -12.95
C SER A 59 -11.95 32.86 -11.68
N TYR A 60 -12.63 31.81 -11.21
CA TYR A 60 -13.45 31.87 -10.02
C TYR A 60 -13.52 30.54 -9.31
N CYS A 61 -13.90 30.55 -8.03
CA CYS A 61 -14.21 29.36 -7.23
C CYS A 61 -15.36 29.63 -6.27
N TYR A 62 -16.08 28.58 -5.93
CA TYR A 62 -17.12 28.63 -4.92
C TYR A 62 -16.52 28.41 -3.52
N VAL A 63 -17.11 29.09 -2.53
CA VAL A 63 -16.76 28.96 -1.11
C VAL A 63 -18.01 28.82 -0.27
N VAL A 64 -17.94 28.02 0.79
CA VAL A 64 -18.94 27.98 1.87
C VAL A 64 -18.47 28.92 2.96
N MET A 65 -19.33 29.81 3.39
CA MET A 65 -19.06 30.82 4.43
C MET A 65 -20.00 30.68 5.62
N ASP A 66 -19.53 31.02 6.81
CA ASP A 66 -20.38 31.15 8.01
C ASP A 66 -21.05 32.52 8.11
N GLU A 67 -21.90 32.71 9.13
CA GLU A 67 -22.59 33.99 9.40
C GLU A 67 -21.60 35.11 9.76
N GLN A 68 -20.38 34.81 10.18
CA GLN A 68 -19.32 35.76 10.51
C GLN A 68 -18.49 36.16 9.29
N GLY A 69 -18.73 35.57 8.14
CA GLY A 69 -17.96 35.81 6.91
C GLY A 69 -16.63 35.05 6.81
N ASN A 70 -16.43 34.03 7.64
CA ASN A 70 -15.27 33.20 7.52
C ASN A 70 -15.50 32.09 6.48
N ILE A 71 -14.46 31.78 5.70
CA ILE A 71 -14.51 30.68 4.74
C ILE A 71 -14.34 29.36 5.50
N ILE A 72 -15.39 28.54 5.51
CA ILE A 72 -15.41 27.20 6.11
C ILE A 72 -14.85 26.17 5.13
N ARG A 73 -15.20 26.30 3.83
CA ARG A 73 -14.76 25.41 2.76
C ARG A 73 -14.57 26.19 1.47
N ARG A 74 -13.55 25.83 0.71
CA ARG A 74 -13.25 26.39 -0.61
C ARG A 74 -13.03 25.26 -1.59
N GLU A 75 -13.51 25.43 -2.83
CA GLU A 75 -13.13 24.54 -3.93
C GLU A 75 -11.61 24.48 -4.07
N SER A 76 -11.09 23.29 -4.28
CA SER A 76 -9.65 23.09 -4.48
C SER A 76 -9.21 23.37 -5.92
N GLN A 77 -10.15 23.44 -6.86
CA GLN A 77 -9.91 23.78 -8.27
C GLN A 77 -10.71 25.02 -8.64
N ALA A 78 -10.13 25.86 -9.48
CA ALA A 78 -10.79 27.04 -9.99
C ALA A 78 -11.49 26.75 -11.33
N HIS A 79 -12.65 27.37 -11.50
CA HIS A 79 -13.33 27.46 -12.79
C HIS A 79 -12.66 28.54 -13.64
N ILE A 80 -12.55 28.29 -14.94
CA ILE A 80 -12.08 29.29 -15.91
C ILE A 80 -13.15 29.48 -16.97
N LEU A 81 -13.58 30.72 -17.13
CA LEU A 81 -14.55 31.14 -18.13
C LEU A 81 -13.87 32.05 -19.14
N GLU A 82 -13.85 31.67 -20.42
CA GLU A 82 -13.53 32.56 -21.52
C GLU A 82 -14.70 33.51 -21.76
N CYS A 83 -14.46 34.81 -21.66
CA CYS A 83 -15.50 35.83 -21.75
C CYS A 83 -16.00 36.06 -23.18
N GLN A 84 -17.30 36.06 -23.34
CA GLN A 84 -17.98 36.44 -24.60
C GLN A 84 -18.95 37.60 -24.35
N PRO A 85 -19.14 38.51 -25.33
CA PRO A 85 -20.10 39.57 -25.16
C PRO A 85 -21.53 39.06 -24.96
N GLY A 86 -22.28 39.65 -24.03
CA GLY A 86 -23.70 39.33 -23.78
C GLY A 86 -23.95 38.74 -22.39
N ASN A 87 -25.03 37.98 -22.29
CA ASN A 87 -25.45 37.35 -21.05
C ASN A 87 -25.03 35.89 -21.03
N ILE A 88 -24.19 35.50 -20.05
CA ILE A 88 -23.73 34.13 -19.89
C ILE A 88 -24.42 33.51 -18.68
N ILE A 89 -25.00 32.34 -18.84
CA ILE A 89 -25.58 31.52 -17.79
C ILE A 89 -24.59 30.39 -17.47
N LEU A 90 -24.17 30.36 -16.22
CA LEU A 90 -23.28 29.37 -15.69
C LEU A 90 -24.06 28.42 -14.77
N ARG A 91 -24.01 27.13 -15.06
CA ARG A 91 -24.50 26.09 -14.14
C ARG A 91 -23.32 25.18 -13.83
N ASP A 92 -22.81 25.32 -12.64
CA ASP A 92 -21.60 24.67 -12.20
C ASP A 92 -21.88 23.53 -11.23
N LEU A 93 -20.90 22.64 -11.10
CA LEU A 93 -20.77 21.68 -10.03
C LEU A 93 -19.58 22.08 -9.18
N TRP A 94 -19.64 21.78 -7.90
CA TRP A 94 -18.52 21.98 -6.97
C TRP A 94 -17.29 21.22 -7.45
N GLN A 95 -16.17 21.94 -7.64
CA GLN A 95 -14.92 21.40 -8.16
C GLN A 95 -13.86 21.24 -7.06
N ASP A 96 -13.79 20.05 -6.52
CA ASP A 96 -12.66 19.65 -5.72
C ASP A 96 -11.67 18.81 -6.56
N LYS A 97 -10.40 18.75 -6.10
CA LYS A 97 -9.45 17.78 -6.64
C LYS A 97 -10.13 16.40 -6.59
N ASP A 98 -10.18 15.74 -7.73
CA ASP A 98 -10.77 14.40 -7.81
C ASP A 98 -10.00 13.46 -6.88
N ARG A 99 -10.55 13.25 -5.70
CA ARG A 99 -10.05 12.29 -4.70
C ARG A 99 -10.78 10.96 -4.80
N SER A 100 -11.60 10.77 -5.83
CA SER A 100 -12.18 9.47 -6.09
C SER A 100 -11.09 8.47 -6.42
N LEU A 101 -11.41 7.21 -6.27
CA LEU A 101 -10.54 6.09 -6.62
C LEU A 101 -9.90 6.22 -8.02
N PHE A 102 -10.67 6.71 -9.00
CA PHE A 102 -10.20 6.92 -10.37
C PHE A 102 -9.41 8.22 -10.57
N GLY A 103 -9.41 9.13 -9.60
CA GLY A 103 -8.51 10.28 -9.53
C GLY A 103 -7.11 9.91 -9.06
N SER A 104 -6.93 8.70 -8.50
CA SER A 104 -5.61 8.25 -8.03
C SER A 104 -4.60 8.14 -9.17
N LYS A 105 -3.31 8.23 -8.81
CA LYS A 105 -2.18 8.26 -9.74
C LYS A 105 -2.17 7.09 -10.73
N VAL A 106 -2.53 5.89 -10.28
CA VAL A 106 -2.68 4.69 -11.16
C VAL A 106 -3.55 4.98 -12.37
N PHE A 107 -4.71 5.58 -12.13
CA PHE A 107 -5.70 5.81 -13.18
C PHE A 107 -5.45 7.13 -13.92
N SER A 108 -5.26 8.21 -13.20
CA SER A 108 -5.15 9.56 -13.76
C SER A 108 -3.82 9.83 -14.49
N GLN A 109 -2.73 9.19 -14.09
CA GLN A 109 -1.41 9.45 -14.66
C GLN A 109 -0.85 8.28 -15.48
N VAL A 110 -1.35 7.05 -15.29
CA VAL A 110 -0.82 5.88 -15.99
C VAL A 110 -1.83 5.26 -16.93
N LEU A 111 -2.93 4.72 -16.41
CA LEU A 111 -3.86 3.91 -17.21
C LEU A 111 -4.73 4.76 -18.14
N PHE A 112 -5.23 5.89 -17.65
CA PHE A 112 -6.13 6.77 -18.38
C PHE A 112 -5.50 8.12 -18.74
N ALA A 113 -4.18 8.25 -18.63
CA ALA A 113 -3.46 9.46 -18.98
C ALA A 113 -3.54 9.74 -20.49
N HIS A 114 -4.11 10.88 -20.85
CA HIS A 114 -4.13 11.33 -22.24
C HIS A 114 -2.85 12.11 -22.57
N ARG A 115 -2.03 11.56 -23.47
CA ARG A 115 -0.77 12.19 -23.89
C ARG A 115 -0.90 13.26 -24.96
N LYS A 116 -2.02 13.24 -25.72
CA LYS A 116 -2.28 14.25 -26.76
C LYS A 116 -3.67 14.83 -26.56
N PRO A 117 -3.79 16.12 -26.22
CA PRO A 117 -5.08 16.77 -26.20
C PRO A 117 -5.76 16.64 -27.55
N THR A 118 -7.02 16.24 -27.57
CA THR A 118 -7.82 16.26 -28.81
C THR A 118 -8.12 17.70 -29.15
N ALA A 119 -7.69 18.16 -30.33
CA ALA A 119 -7.89 19.54 -30.76
C ALA A 119 -9.36 19.91 -30.76
N ALA A 120 -9.68 21.06 -30.17
CA ALA A 120 -11.02 21.60 -30.23
C ALA A 120 -11.35 21.94 -31.67
N THR A 121 -12.42 21.39 -32.21
CA THR A 121 -13.12 22.03 -33.31
C THR A 121 -13.61 23.39 -32.80
N LYS A 122 -13.15 24.49 -33.38
CA LYS A 122 -13.65 25.84 -33.04
C LYS A 122 -15.11 25.93 -33.52
N ALA A 123 -16.01 25.30 -32.78
CA ALA A 123 -17.42 25.42 -33.00
C ALA A 123 -17.92 26.70 -32.34
N THR A 124 -18.54 27.59 -33.10
CA THR A 124 -19.24 28.75 -32.58
C THR A 124 -20.64 28.32 -32.20
N GLY A 125 -21.08 28.66 -31.00
CA GLY A 125 -22.40 28.25 -30.51
C GLY A 125 -22.87 29.04 -29.31
N ASN A 126 -24.10 28.82 -28.92
CA ASN A 126 -24.72 29.44 -27.75
C ASN A 126 -24.80 28.45 -26.55
N ILE A 127 -24.32 27.21 -26.68
CA ILE A 127 -24.29 26.23 -25.62
C ILE A 127 -22.90 25.60 -25.57
N THR A 128 -22.28 25.64 -24.39
CA THR A 128 -21.04 24.94 -24.05
C THR A 128 -21.36 23.93 -22.96
N LEU A 129 -21.08 22.65 -23.22
CA LEU A 129 -21.21 21.56 -22.26
C LEU A 129 -19.84 21.10 -21.78
N LYS A 130 -19.74 20.84 -20.48
CA LYS A 130 -18.58 20.27 -19.84
C LYS A 130 -18.97 18.98 -19.09
N VAL A 131 -18.14 17.94 -19.18
CA VAL A 131 -18.35 16.66 -18.48
C VAL A 131 -17.03 16.04 -18.09
N SER A 132 -16.98 15.45 -16.88
CA SER A 132 -15.86 14.65 -16.44
C SER A 132 -15.99 13.20 -16.92
N VAL A 133 -14.93 12.65 -17.56
CA VAL A 133 -14.86 11.27 -18.06
C VAL A 133 -13.54 10.65 -17.59
N PRO A 134 -13.45 10.22 -16.33
CA PRO A 134 -12.17 9.81 -15.71
C PRO A 134 -11.63 8.45 -16.20
N ARG A 135 -12.47 7.57 -16.76
CA ARG A 135 -12.06 6.24 -17.25
C ARG A 135 -12.04 6.22 -18.76
N LEU A 136 -10.94 6.68 -19.38
CA LEU A 136 -10.82 6.76 -20.82
C LEU A 136 -9.46 6.24 -21.27
N GLU A 137 -9.44 5.21 -22.11
CA GLU A 137 -8.20 4.64 -22.64
C GLU A 137 -7.56 5.55 -23.69
N ARG A 138 -6.26 5.37 -23.95
CA ARG A 138 -5.44 6.26 -24.80
C ARG A 138 -5.94 6.39 -26.25
N HIS A 139 -6.68 5.41 -26.74
CA HIS A 139 -7.23 5.37 -28.11
C HIS A 139 -8.70 5.78 -28.18
N GLN A 140 -9.26 6.27 -27.10
CA GLN A 140 -10.66 6.66 -27.00
C GLN A 140 -10.83 8.17 -26.94
N GLY A 141 -11.97 8.64 -27.44
CA GLY A 141 -12.41 10.03 -27.38
C GLY A 141 -13.82 10.14 -26.82
N VAL A 142 -14.24 11.36 -26.51
CA VAL A 142 -15.60 11.65 -26.04
C VAL A 142 -16.35 12.46 -27.08
N ALA A 143 -17.63 12.14 -27.28
CA ALA A 143 -18.51 12.89 -28.14
C ALA A 143 -19.89 13.05 -27.51
N ILE A 144 -20.71 13.93 -28.10
CA ILE A 144 -22.11 14.16 -27.73
C ILE A 144 -23.01 13.74 -28.89
N MET A 145 -24.04 12.97 -28.59
CA MET A 145 -25.16 12.69 -29.50
C MET A 145 -26.45 13.28 -28.96
N GLY A 146 -27.33 13.77 -29.81
CA GLY A 146 -28.60 14.33 -29.35
C GLY A 146 -29.62 14.53 -30.47
N ASN A 147 -30.81 15.04 -30.09
CA ASN A 147 -31.98 15.18 -30.93
C ASN A 147 -31.91 16.31 -31.96
N ILE A 148 -30.91 17.20 -31.87
CA ILE A 148 -30.76 18.33 -32.80
C ILE A 148 -29.67 18.05 -33.85
N PRO A 149 -29.75 18.70 -35.06
CA PRO A 149 -28.77 18.50 -36.13
C PRO A 149 -27.29 18.75 -35.67
N ALA A 150 -27.06 19.74 -34.81
CA ALA A 150 -25.75 20.07 -34.29
C ALA A 150 -25.13 18.93 -33.46
N LEU A 151 -25.96 18.03 -32.89
CA LEU A 151 -25.57 16.84 -32.16
C LEU A 151 -25.85 15.56 -32.97
N GLY A 152 -25.90 15.65 -34.25
CA GLY A 152 -26.08 14.54 -35.20
C GLY A 152 -27.49 13.97 -35.32
N ALA A 153 -28.50 14.49 -34.64
CA ALA A 153 -29.87 13.94 -34.64
C ALA A 153 -29.93 12.43 -34.37
N TRP A 154 -29.15 11.98 -33.41
CA TRP A 154 -28.92 10.58 -32.99
C TRP A 154 -28.19 9.70 -34.02
N ASP A 155 -27.61 10.29 -35.10
CA ASP A 155 -26.77 9.57 -36.07
C ASP A 155 -25.32 9.48 -35.51
N LYS A 156 -24.87 8.25 -35.22
CA LYS A 156 -23.53 8.01 -34.68
C LYS A 156 -22.40 8.51 -35.59
N LYS A 157 -22.65 8.64 -36.90
CA LYS A 157 -21.66 9.17 -37.84
C LYS A 157 -21.54 10.69 -37.82
N LYS A 158 -22.47 11.38 -37.14
CA LYS A 158 -22.55 12.84 -37.05
C LYS A 158 -22.47 13.34 -35.60
N MET A 159 -22.02 12.52 -34.68
CA MET A 159 -21.83 12.94 -33.30
C MET A 159 -20.83 14.09 -33.20
N LEU A 160 -21.02 14.98 -32.22
CA LEU A 160 -20.14 16.11 -31.97
C LEU A 160 -19.00 15.69 -31.08
N SER A 161 -17.77 15.62 -31.63
CA SER A 161 -16.57 15.33 -30.83
C SER A 161 -16.29 16.44 -29.83
N MET A 162 -15.83 16.03 -28.62
CA MET A 162 -15.46 16.94 -27.57
C MET A 162 -13.92 17.11 -27.50
N SER A 163 -13.48 18.15 -26.82
CA SER A 163 -12.07 18.45 -26.57
C SER A 163 -11.77 18.42 -25.10
N ASN A 164 -10.60 17.92 -24.74
CA ASN A 164 -10.04 17.99 -23.39
C ASN A 164 -8.89 19.01 -23.27
N GLN A 165 -8.72 19.90 -24.27
CA GLN A 165 -7.74 20.98 -24.16
C GLN A 165 -8.21 22.03 -23.15
N PRO A 166 -7.31 22.50 -22.24
CA PRO A 166 -7.61 23.68 -21.45
C PRO A 166 -7.91 24.89 -22.37
N LEU A 167 -8.94 25.64 -22.05
CA LEU A 167 -9.40 26.78 -22.88
C LEU A 167 -8.36 27.92 -22.99
N THR A 168 -7.33 27.92 -22.12
CA THR A 168 -6.26 28.95 -22.16
C THR A 168 -4.90 28.33 -21.89
N SER A 169 -3.97 28.48 -22.86
CA SER A 169 -2.57 28.03 -22.78
C SER A 169 -1.68 28.89 -21.86
N ASN A 170 -2.20 29.91 -21.19
CA ASN A 170 -1.43 30.90 -20.43
C ASN A 170 -1.43 30.69 -18.93
N PHE A 171 -2.16 29.71 -18.40
CA PHE A 171 -2.07 29.33 -17.01
C PHE A 171 -1.06 28.21 -16.84
N SER A 172 -0.11 28.42 -15.92
CA SER A 172 0.89 27.42 -15.56
C SER A 172 0.23 26.09 -15.22
N PRO A 173 0.73 24.96 -15.71
CA PRO A 173 0.18 23.65 -15.38
C PRO A 173 0.58 23.26 -13.96
N LEU A 174 -0.05 23.88 -12.95
CA LEU A 174 -0.12 23.32 -11.59
C LEU A 174 -1.20 22.25 -11.48
N THR A 175 -1.97 22.03 -12.56
CA THR A 175 -2.89 20.93 -12.68
C THR A 175 -2.17 19.77 -13.36
N SER A 176 -2.24 18.58 -12.75
CA SER A 176 -1.77 17.31 -13.29
C SER A 176 -2.00 17.21 -14.80
N ALA A 177 -1.11 16.51 -15.52
CA ALA A 177 -1.23 16.23 -16.96
C ALA A 177 -2.53 15.49 -17.34
N TYR A 178 -3.35 15.13 -16.37
CA TYR A 178 -4.64 14.48 -16.49
C TYR A 178 -5.76 15.51 -16.43
N ASN A 179 -6.43 15.72 -17.55
CA ASN A 179 -7.65 16.49 -17.62
C ASN A 179 -8.83 15.56 -18.00
N ALA A 180 -9.61 15.18 -17.00
CA ALA A 180 -10.81 14.36 -17.18
C ALA A 180 -12.00 15.18 -17.71
N GLU A 181 -11.91 16.51 -17.75
CA GLU A 181 -12.97 17.40 -18.24
C GLU A 181 -12.93 17.50 -19.77
N TRP A 182 -14.06 17.21 -20.39
CA TRP A 182 -14.30 17.31 -21.81
C TRP A 182 -15.30 18.42 -22.10
N THR A 183 -15.02 19.23 -23.14
CA THR A 183 -15.82 20.40 -23.49
C THR A 183 -16.22 20.37 -24.98
N ALA A 184 -17.46 20.74 -25.26
CA ALA A 184 -17.91 21.00 -26.60
C ALA A 184 -18.87 22.19 -26.65
N THR A 185 -18.78 22.98 -27.74
CA THR A 185 -19.68 24.13 -27.99
C THR A 185 -20.47 23.87 -29.26
N PHE A 186 -21.77 24.16 -29.20
CA PHE A 186 -22.66 24.00 -30.35
C PHE A 186 -23.79 25.04 -30.36
N HIS A 187 -24.52 25.11 -31.46
CA HIS A 187 -25.66 26.02 -31.60
C HIS A 187 -26.98 25.27 -31.49
N ALA A 188 -27.86 25.74 -30.59
CA ALA A 188 -29.25 25.30 -30.53
C ALA A 188 -30.21 26.48 -30.79
N LYS A 189 -31.31 26.19 -31.50
CA LYS A 189 -32.34 27.18 -31.81
C LYS A 189 -33.13 27.54 -30.56
N LEU A 190 -33.68 28.78 -30.56
CA LEU A 190 -34.56 29.27 -29.49
C LEU A 190 -35.78 28.36 -29.28
N GLY A 191 -36.15 28.17 -28.01
CA GLY A 191 -37.31 27.37 -27.63
C GLY A 191 -37.15 25.87 -27.86
N THR A 192 -35.94 25.42 -28.20
CA THR A 192 -35.67 23.99 -28.43
C THR A 192 -35.35 23.30 -27.09
N VAL A 193 -35.98 22.16 -26.86
CA VAL A 193 -35.55 21.21 -25.85
C VAL A 193 -34.44 20.36 -26.44
N VAL A 194 -33.24 20.48 -25.90
CA VAL A 194 -32.07 19.68 -26.34
C VAL A 194 -31.97 18.44 -25.46
N GLU A 195 -32.15 17.27 -26.08
CA GLU A 195 -31.89 15.99 -25.44
C GLU A 195 -30.59 15.42 -25.99
N TYR A 196 -29.72 14.92 -25.07
CA TYR A 196 -28.41 14.42 -25.46
C TYR A 196 -27.87 13.35 -24.49
N LYS A 197 -26.85 12.62 -24.95
CA LYS A 197 -25.99 11.71 -24.18
C LYS A 197 -24.55 11.91 -24.58
N TYR A 198 -23.67 11.70 -23.65
CA TYR A 198 -22.24 11.54 -23.91
C TYR A 198 -21.96 10.12 -24.38
N VAL A 199 -20.96 9.96 -25.24
CA VAL A 199 -20.50 8.68 -25.75
C VAL A 199 -18.97 8.63 -25.73
N ILE A 200 -18.42 7.46 -25.40
CA ILE A 200 -17.01 7.14 -25.59
C ILE A 200 -16.89 6.39 -26.93
N TYR A 201 -15.97 6.78 -27.78
CA TYR A 201 -15.73 6.16 -29.05
C TYR A 201 -14.27 5.89 -29.33
N ASP A 202 -13.97 4.87 -30.14
CA ASP A 202 -12.62 4.56 -30.57
C ASP A 202 -12.16 5.57 -31.62
N LEU A 203 -11.00 6.20 -31.41
CA LEU A 203 -10.46 7.24 -32.31
C LEU A 203 -10.00 6.69 -33.67
N ASN A 204 -9.72 5.38 -33.78
CA ASN A 204 -9.25 4.74 -34.99
C ASN A 204 -10.41 4.26 -35.86
N SER A 205 -11.39 3.57 -35.26
CA SER A 205 -12.55 3.00 -36.00
C SER A 205 -13.74 3.95 -36.07
N GLY A 206 -13.86 4.89 -35.12
CA GLY A 206 -15.03 5.75 -34.95
C GLY A 206 -16.23 5.04 -34.29
N ASP A 207 -16.09 3.79 -33.89
CA ASP A 207 -17.16 3.04 -33.26
C ASP A 207 -17.40 3.48 -31.81
N ILE A 208 -18.66 3.44 -31.37
CA ILE A 208 -19.04 3.73 -29.99
C ILE A 208 -18.62 2.55 -29.13
N VAL A 209 -17.77 2.82 -28.11
CA VAL A 209 -17.32 1.88 -27.13
C VAL A 209 -18.27 1.83 -25.93
N ASP A 210 -18.72 3.01 -25.46
CA ASP A 210 -19.69 3.13 -24.37
C ASP A 210 -20.63 4.33 -24.62
N MET A 211 -21.88 4.19 -24.20
CA MET A 211 -22.88 5.25 -24.25
C MET A 211 -23.49 5.39 -22.85
N GLU A 212 -23.63 6.62 -22.38
CA GLU A 212 -24.16 6.87 -21.03
C GLU A 212 -25.40 6.05 -20.71
N TRP A 213 -25.35 5.40 -19.56
CA TRP A 213 -26.47 4.66 -19.02
C TRP A 213 -27.57 5.60 -18.52
N GLY A 214 -28.83 5.13 -18.53
CA GLY A 214 -30.00 5.85 -18.01
C GLY A 214 -30.63 6.80 -19.02
N GLU A 215 -31.39 7.76 -18.52
CA GLU A 215 -32.15 8.73 -19.33
C GLU A 215 -31.26 9.73 -20.04
N ASN A 216 -31.81 10.35 -21.13
CA ASN A 216 -31.16 11.44 -21.83
C ASN A 216 -31.00 12.64 -20.89
N ARG A 217 -29.89 13.34 -20.99
CA ARG A 217 -29.72 14.67 -20.39
C ARG A 217 -30.56 15.67 -21.18
N LYS A 218 -31.03 16.75 -20.50
CA LYS A 218 -31.92 17.72 -21.10
C LYS A 218 -31.53 19.15 -20.76
N ILE A 219 -31.60 20.02 -21.80
CA ILE A 219 -31.58 21.46 -21.61
C ILE A 219 -32.97 21.96 -21.98
N TRP A 220 -33.68 22.51 -21.03
CA TRP A 220 -35.02 23.06 -21.17
C TRP A 220 -34.93 24.52 -21.59
N ASP A 221 -35.59 24.93 -22.64
CA ASP A 221 -35.82 26.32 -23.06
C ASP A 221 -34.53 27.15 -23.31
N VAL A 222 -33.97 27.02 -24.49
CA VAL A 222 -32.86 27.86 -24.98
C VAL A 222 -33.36 29.29 -25.24
N GLN A 223 -32.95 30.27 -24.45
CA GLN A 223 -33.41 31.66 -24.53
C GLN A 223 -32.58 32.53 -25.48
N ARG A 224 -33.17 33.60 -25.98
CA ARG A 224 -32.53 34.55 -26.90
C ARG A 224 -31.42 35.36 -26.20
N ALA A 225 -30.33 35.59 -26.91
CA ALA A 225 -29.20 36.40 -26.48
C ALA A 225 -28.52 35.91 -25.17
N LYS A 226 -28.67 34.63 -24.85
CA LYS A 226 -27.97 33.98 -23.73
C LYS A 226 -27.01 32.94 -24.25
N HIS A 227 -25.85 32.88 -23.64
CA HIS A 227 -24.86 31.83 -23.81
C HIS A 227 -24.87 30.94 -22.55
N TYR A 228 -24.92 29.62 -22.72
CA TYR A 228 -24.98 28.64 -21.63
C TYR A 228 -23.64 27.93 -21.50
N VAL A 229 -23.06 27.97 -20.35
CA VAL A 229 -21.91 27.12 -19.96
C VAL A 229 -22.38 26.21 -18.83
N LEU A 230 -22.56 24.95 -19.16
CA LEU A 230 -23.17 23.97 -18.27
C LEU A 230 -22.17 22.86 -17.95
N THR A 231 -21.82 22.71 -16.68
CA THR A 231 -21.01 21.58 -16.18
C THR A 231 -21.96 20.48 -15.74
N ASP A 232 -21.91 19.37 -16.45
CA ASP A 232 -22.73 18.20 -16.16
C ASP A 232 -22.07 17.25 -15.16
N ALA A 233 -22.90 16.49 -14.43
CA ALA A 233 -22.42 15.39 -13.59
C ALA A 233 -21.57 14.41 -14.42
N PRO A 234 -20.61 13.70 -13.82
CA PRO A 234 -19.70 12.82 -14.53
C PRO A 234 -20.38 11.80 -15.43
N PHE A 235 -19.63 11.29 -16.42
CA PHE A 235 -20.10 10.28 -17.35
C PHE A 235 -20.68 9.05 -16.63
N ARG A 236 -21.84 8.60 -17.04
CA ARG A 236 -22.55 7.44 -16.47
C ARG A 236 -22.19 6.18 -17.25
N TYR A 237 -21.14 5.46 -16.80
CA TYR A 237 -20.67 4.25 -17.45
C TYR A 237 -21.71 3.12 -17.41
N THR A 238 -21.80 2.32 -18.49
CA THR A 238 -22.63 1.12 -18.53
C THR A 238 -22.09 0.03 -17.64
N GLN A 239 -20.74 -0.07 -17.51
CA GLN A 239 -20.09 -0.93 -16.55
C GLN A 239 -19.58 -0.08 -15.36
N ALA A 240 -20.26 -0.21 -14.22
CA ALA A 240 -19.91 0.55 -13.03
C ALA A 240 -18.47 0.22 -12.54
N ASN A 241 -18.08 -1.05 -12.58
CA ASN A 241 -16.84 -1.56 -12.01
C ASN A 241 -15.76 -1.78 -13.07
N TRP A 242 -14.64 -1.09 -12.93
CA TRP A 242 -13.42 -1.37 -13.68
C TRP A 242 -12.59 -2.43 -12.96
N LYS A 243 -11.90 -3.29 -13.70
CA LYS A 243 -11.05 -4.36 -13.17
C LYS A 243 -9.72 -4.43 -13.90
N GLY A 244 -8.66 -4.84 -13.19
CA GLY A 244 -7.34 -5.03 -13.77
C GLY A 244 -6.60 -6.23 -13.19
N ALA A 245 -5.61 -6.72 -13.93
CA ALA A 245 -4.68 -7.77 -13.52
C ALA A 245 -3.25 -7.23 -13.40
N GLY A 246 -2.43 -7.91 -12.60
CA GLY A 246 -1.03 -7.57 -12.39
C GLY A 246 -0.19 -8.74 -11.90
N VAL A 247 1.12 -8.49 -11.77
CA VAL A 247 2.10 -9.43 -11.26
C VAL A 247 2.77 -8.88 -10.01
N ALA A 248 2.98 -9.75 -9.02
CA ALA A 248 3.80 -9.46 -7.83
C ALA A 248 5.16 -10.15 -7.97
N VAL A 249 6.24 -9.38 -7.85
CA VAL A 249 7.60 -9.90 -7.93
C VAL A 249 8.59 -8.97 -7.23
N PRO A 250 9.47 -9.48 -6.33
CA PRO A 250 10.53 -8.68 -5.74
C PRO A 250 11.54 -8.23 -6.79
N VAL A 251 12.05 -6.99 -6.69
CA VAL A 251 13.10 -6.53 -7.61
C VAL A 251 14.32 -7.44 -7.56
N PHE A 252 14.76 -7.86 -6.37
CA PHE A 252 15.94 -8.72 -6.22
C PHE A 252 15.83 -10.06 -6.95
N SER A 253 14.63 -10.57 -7.17
CA SER A 253 14.41 -11.87 -7.81
C SER A 253 14.40 -11.82 -9.35
N LEU A 254 14.37 -10.63 -9.94
CA LEU A 254 14.41 -10.46 -11.38
C LEU A 254 15.74 -10.94 -11.96
N ARG A 255 15.67 -11.46 -13.19
CA ARG A 255 16.82 -11.94 -13.94
C ARG A 255 16.74 -11.45 -15.38
N SER A 256 17.77 -10.77 -15.84
CA SER A 256 17.95 -10.39 -17.24
C SER A 256 19.29 -10.90 -17.78
N GLU A 257 19.46 -10.96 -19.09
CA GLU A 257 20.72 -11.38 -19.73
C GLU A 257 21.89 -10.49 -19.27
N ASN A 258 21.63 -9.19 -19.08
CA ASN A 258 22.61 -8.21 -18.68
C ASN A 258 22.65 -7.95 -17.17
N GLY A 259 21.93 -8.75 -16.35
CA GLY A 259 21.91 -8.63 -14.90
C GLY A 259 23.23 -9.01 -14.23
N PHE A 260 23.44 -8.53 -13.00
CA PHE A 260 24.65 -8.78 -12.22
C PHE A 260 24.41 -9.77 -11.05
N GLY A 261 23.62 -10.82 -11.28
CA GLY A 261 23.35 -11.88 -10.30
C GLY A 261 22.20 -11.59 -9.33
N ILE A 262 21.60 -10.41 -9.42
CA ILE A 262 20.42 -9.94 -8.72
C ILE A 262 19.64 -9.01 -9.64
N GLY A 263 18.33 -8.84 -9.42
CA GLY A 263 17.54 -7.90 -10.21
C GLY A 263 17.95 -6.45 -9.96
N GLU A 264 17.80 -5.60 -10.97
CA GLU A 264 18.18 -4.19 -10.97
C GLU A 264 16.97 -3.31 -11.32
N TYR A 265 17.01 -2.00 -10.99
CA TYR A 265 15.92 -1.08 -11.35
C TYR A 265 15.61 -1.07 -12.85
N GLN A 266 16.64 -1.26 -13.70
CA GLN A 266 16.45 -1.29 -15.15
C GLN A 266 15.67 -2.52 -15.64
N ASP A 267 15.68 -3.61 -14.88
CA ASP A 267 14.95 -4.85 -15.24
C ASP A 267 13.42 -4.65 -15.17
N LEU A 268 12.96 -3.65 -14.41
CA LEU A 268 11.55 -3.26 -14.38
C LEU A 268 11.02 -2.83 -15.76
N LYS A 269 11.88 -2.37 -16.68
CA LYS A 269 11.50 -2.03 -18.05
C LYS A 269 11.08 -3.27 -18.84
N LEU A 270 11.89 -4.31 -18.78
CA LEU A 270 11.59 -5.60 -19.44
C LEU A 270 10.37 -6.26 -18.83
N LEU A 271 10.22 -6.17 -17.50
CA LEU A 271 9.03 -6.66 -16.82
C LEU A 271 7.76 -5.87 -17.22
N ALA A 272 7.88 -4.56 -17.45
CA ALA A 272 6.77 -3.76 -17.97
C ALA A 272 6.39 -4.17 -19.40
N ASP A 273 7.36 -4.48 -20.24
CA ASP A 273 7.11 -5.04 -21.58
C ASP A 273 6.37 -6.38 -21.50
N TRP A 274 6.78 -7.25 -20.58
CA TRP A 274 6.07 -8.51 -20.34
C TRP A 274 4.64 -8.29 -19.84
N ALA A 275 4.44 -7.35 -18.93
CA ALA A 275 3.10 -7.01 -18.47
C ALA A 275 2.20 -6.53 -19.62
N VAL A 276 2.73 -5.74 -20.55
CA VAL A 276 1.99 -5.28 -21.75
C VAL A 276 1.59 -6.46 -22.65
N VAL A 277 2.53 -7.33 -22.99
CA VAL A 277 2.24 -8.45 -23.92
C VAL A 277 1.26 -9.45 -23.30
N THR A 278 1.22 -9.55 -21.98
CA THR A 278 0.29 -10.43 -21.23
C THR A 278 -1.00 -9.73 -20.77
N GLY A 279 -1.21 -8.44 -21.12
CA GLY A 279 -2.41 -7.70 -20.76
C GLY A 279 -2.49 -7.27 -19.29
N GLN A 280 -1.41 -7.39 -18.54
CA GLN A 280 -1.32 -6.94 -17.16
C GLN A 280 -1.08 -5.42 -17.11
N LYS A 281 -1.60 -4.76 -16.08
CA LYS A 281 -1.60 -3.29 -15.96
C LYS A 281 -0.86 -2.78 -14.73
N MET A 282 -0.36 -3.67 -13.87
CA MET A 282 0.34 -3.32 -12.63
C MET A 282 1.45 -4.31 -12.30
N ILE A 283 2.59 -3.79 -11.89
CA ILE A 283 3.68 -4.53 -11.27
C ILE A 283 3.71 -4.17 -9.79
N GLN A 284 3.58 -5.15 -8.91
CA GLN A 284 3.76 -4.99 -7.48
C GLN A 284 5.15 -5.46 -7.07
N THR A 285 5.93 -4.59 -6.43
CA THR A 285 7.24 -4.92 -5.87
C THR A 285 7.16 -5.11 -4.35
N LEU A 286 8.19 -5.70 -3.76
CA LEU A 286 8.45 -5.64 -2.33
C LEU A 286 9.23 -4.34 -1.99
N PRO A 287 9.48 -4.05 -0.69
CA PRO A 287 10.21 -2.84 -0.30
C PRO A 287 11.56 -2.73 -1.00
N ILE A 288 11.90 -1.53 -1.43
CA ILE A 288 13.11 -1.23 -2.21
C ILE A 288 14.10 -0.33 -1.45
N ASN A 289 13.81 -0.09 -0.17
CA ASN A 289 14.64 0.74 0.68
C ASN A 289 15.95 0.03 1.07
N ASP A 290 16.95 0.83 1.46
CA ASP A 290 18.25 0.33 1.87
C ASP A 290 18.17 -0.46 3.19
N THR A 291 18.64 -1.70 3.18
CA THR A 291 18.67 -2.63 4.32
C THR A 291 20.09 -2.97 4.77
N THR A 292 21.11 -2.31 4.24
CA THR A 292 22.53 -2.62 4.48
C THR A 292 22.98 -2.27 5.89
N LEU A 293 22.48 -2.98 6.89
CA LEU A 293 22.77 -2.71 8.30
C LEU A 293 23.97 -3.54 8.84
N ARG A 294 24.02 -4.82 8.48
CA ARG A 294 24.94 -5.82 9.07
C ARG A 294 26.11 -6.22 8.15
N HIS A 295 26.03 -5.87 6.86
CA HIS A 295 26.96 -6.29 5.80
C HIS A 295 27.09 -7.82 5.70
N ASN A 296 25.98 -8.53 5.73
CA ASN A 296 25.89 -9.97 5.53
C ASN A 296 24.57 -10.35 4.86
N ASN A 297 24.36 -11.63 4.59
CA ASN A 297 23.17 -12.11 3.88
C ASN A 297 21.83 -11.81 4.60
N LEU A 298 21.83 -11.51 5.90
CA LEU A 298 20.62 -11.09 6.61
C LEU A 298 20.09 -9.72 6.15
N ASP A 299 20.95 -8.90 5.52
CA ASP A 299 20.54 -7.64 4.91
C ASP A 299 19.69 -7.84 3.63
N SER A 300 19.53 -9.08 3.16
CA SER A 300 18.61 -9.43 2.08
C SER A 300 17.12 -9.28 2.46
N TYR A 301 16.81 -9.15 3.76
CA TYR A 301 15.45 -8.98 4.27
C TYR A 301 14.91 -7.56 4.01
N PRO A 302 13.94 -7.37 3.08
CA PRO A 302 13.57 -6.04 2.60
C PRO A 302 12.78 -5.20 3.60
N TYR A 303 12.24 -5.79 4.67
CA TYR A 303 11.43 -5.10 5.69
C TYR A 303 12.26 -4.50 6.83
N ASN A 304 13.58 -4.71 6.87
CA ASN A 304 14.47 -4.17 7.91
C ASN A 304 15.31 -3.01 7.39
N ALA A 305 14.65 -1.94 6.98
CA ALA A 305 15.31 -0.80 6.36
C ALA A 305 16.23 -0.03 7.31
N VAL A 306 17.42 0.36 6.83
CA VAL A 306 18.34 1.32 7.48
C VAL A 306 17.75 2.72 7.41
N SER A 307 17.03 3.04 6.35
CA SER A 307 16.26 4.27 6.18
C SER A 307 15.03 3.98 5.33
N VAL A 308 13.89 4.52 5.74
CA VAL A 308 12.63 4.40 4.96
C VAL A 308 12.59 5.31 3.73
N PHE A 309 13.60 6.16 3.54
CA PHE A 309 13.72 7.10 2.42
C PHE A 309 14.78 6.67 1.40
N ALA A 310 15.89 6.11 1.88
CA ALA A 310 17.00 5.73 1.01
C ALA A 310 16.68 4.49 0.19
N LEU A 311 17.05 4.52 -1.08
CA LEU A 311 16.90 3.40 -2.01
C LEU A 311 18.08 2.43 -1.87
N HIS A 312 17.81 1.13 -2.06
CA HIS A 312 18.83 0.10 -1.91
C HIS A 312 19.85 0.12 -3.06
N PRO A 313 21.14 0.36 -2.78
CA PRO A 313 22.16 0.50 -3.83
C PRO A 313 22.45 -0.82 -4.59
N ILE A 314 22.05 -1.98 -4.05
CA ILE A 314 22.25 -3.27 -4.72
C ILE A 314 21.52 -3.35 -6.07
N TYR A 315 20.41 -2.61 -6.23
CA TYR A 315 19.61 -2.60 -7.46
C TYR A 315 20.14 -1.67 -8.54
N LEU A 316 21.24 -0.95 -8.27
CA LEU A 316 21.88 -0.08 -9.25
C LEU A 316 22.55 -0.90 -10.38
N ASN A 317 22.29 -0.48 -11.62
CA ASN A 317 23.05 -0.91 -12.78
C ASN A 317 24.35 -0.13 -12.89
N ILE A 318 25.49 -0.83 -12.89
CA ILE A 318 26.82 -0.21 -12.84
C ILE A 318 27.11 0.59 -14.11
N GLU A 319 26.73 0.07 -15.29
CA GLU A 319 27.03 0.71 -16.59
C GLU A 319 26.24 2.01 -16.80
N LYS A 320 25.17 2.20 -16.05
CA LYS A 320 24.37 3.45 -16.07
C LYS A 320 24.94 4.55 -15.14
N MET A 321 26.00 4.24 -14.38
CA MET A 321 26.62 5.19 -13.47
C MET A 321 27.85 5.89 -14.06
N GLY A 322 28.40 5.39 -15.18
CA GLY A 322 29.56 5.93 -15.86
C GLY A 322 30.37 4.88 -16.63
N GLU A 323 31.37 5.32 -17.32
CA GLU A 323 32.19 4.46 -18.14
C GLU A 323 33.23 3.70 -17.32
N LEU A 324 33.33 2.39 -17.53
CA LEU A 324 34.37 1.54 -16.99
C LEU A 324 35.59 1.57 -17.93
N THR A 325 36.79 1.57 -17.36
CA THR A 325 38.01 1.36 -18.16
C THR A 325 37.99 -0.02 -18.85
N PRO A 326 38.72 -0.23 -19.98
CA PRO A 326 38.71 -1.51 -20.68
C PRO A 326 39.07 -2.71 -19.80
N THR A 327 39.98 -2.51 -18.85
CA THR A 327 40.38 -3.55 -17.89
C THR A 327 39.26 -3.86 -16.90
N GLN A 328 38.58 -2.83 -16.37
CA GLN A 328 37.45 -2.98 -15.50
C GLN A 328 36.26 -3.61 -16.22
N LEU A 329 35.97 -3.18 -17.45
CA LEU A 329 34.89 -3.76 -18.25
C LEU A 329 35.10 -5.24 -18.51
N LYS A 330 36.34 -5.68 -18.85
CA LYS A 330 36.65 -7.10 -19.03
C LYS A 330 36.42 -7.90 -17.74
N LYS A 331 36.82 -7.34 -16.59
CA LYS A 331 36.58 -7.98 -15.28
C LYS A 331 35.09 -8.01 -14.98
N TYR A 332 34.37 -6.90 -15.18
CA TYR A 332 32.95 -6.76 -14.99
C TYR A 332 32.18 -7.83 -15.76
N ARG A 333 32.42 -7.97 -17.07
CA ARG A 333 31.73 -8.96 -17.90
C ARG A 333 31.97 -10.41 -17.44
N LYS A 334 33.19 -10.71 -16.96
CA LYS A 334 33.48 -12.02 -16.40
C LYS A 334 32.69 -12.29 -15.14
N THR A 335 32.70 -11.34 -14.16
CA THR A 335 31.99 -11.48 -12.90
C THR A 335 30.48 -11.48 -13.12
N GLN A 336 29.96 -10.64 -14.03
CA GLN A 336 28.58 -10.62 -14.46
C GLN A 336 28.11 -12.00 -14.94
N ALA A 337 28.88 -12.65 -15.84
CA ALA A 337 28.54 -13.97 -16.33
C ALA A 337 28.57 -15.03 -15.21
N GLU A 338 29.54 -14.96 -14.29
CA GLU A 338 29.66 -15.87 -13.16
C GLU A 338 28.45 -15.71 -12.18
N PHE A 339 28.08 -14.50 -11.86
CA PHE A 339 26.94 -14.22 -10.95
C PHE A 339 25.60 -14.52 -11.62
N ASN A 340 25.47 -14.19 -12.90
CA ASN A 340 24.23 -14.40 -13.63
C ASN A 340 23.93 -15.89 -13.88
N ALA A 341 24.96 -16.75 -13.86
CA ALA A 341 24.83 -18.20 -13.97
C ALA A 341 24.25 -18.85 -12.70
N LYS A 342 24.31 -18.17 -11.54
CA LYS A 342 23.78 -18.72 -10.27
C LYS A 342 22.25 -18.81 -10.30
N THR A 343 21.71 -19.86 -9.68
CA THR A 343 20.26 -20.11 -9.58
C THR A 343 19.59 -19.28 -8.49
N ILE A 344 20.35 -18.78 -7.52
CA ILE A 344 19.88 -17.95 -6.41
C ILE A 344 20.59 -16.58 -6.43
N ALA A 345 20.00 -15.58 -5.82
CA ALA A 345 20.64 -14.29 -5.57
C ALA A 345 21.63 -14.41 -4.41
N ASP A 346 22.92 -14.30 -4.70
CA ASP A 346 24.00 -14.30 -3.69
C ASP A 346 24.23 -12.86 -3.21
N TYR A 347 23.34 -12.40 -2.31
CA TYR A 347 23.23 -11.02 -1.90
C TYR A 347 24.58 -10.41 -1.48
N GLN A 348 25.28 -11.05 -0.54
CA GLN A 348 26.51 -10.46 0.01
C GLN A 348 27.61 -10.39 -1.05
N CYS A 349 27.82 -11.46 -1.84
CA CYS A 349 28.83 -11.46 -2.88
C CYS A 349 28.55 -10.39 -3.97
N VAL A 350 27.27 -10.25 -4.37
CA VAL A 350 26.86 -9.24 -5.36
C VAL A 350 27.07 -7.83 -4.80
N TYR A 351 26.63 -7.58 -3.55
CA TYR A 351 26.80 -6.29 -2.91
C TYR A 351 28.26 -5.87 -2.81
N ASP A 352 29.11 -6.75 -2.31
CA ASP A 352 30.54 -6.49 -2.13
C ASP A 352 31.25 -6.19 -3.46
N GLU A 353 30.90 -6.90 -4.52
CA GLU A 353 31.52 -6.66 -5.83
C GLU A 353 30.99 -5.37 -6.48
N LYS A 354 29.65 -5.11 -6.41
CA LYS A 354 29.09 -3.82 -6.89
C LYS A 354 29.74 -2.63 -6.18
N MET A 355 29.91 -2.71 -4.86
CA MET A 355 30.53 -1.63 -4.08
C MET A 355 31.98 -1.29 -4.54
N LYS A 356 32.72 -2.26 -5.07
CA LYS A 356 34.06 -1.98 -5.65
C LYS A 356 33.94 -1.11 -6.91
N TYR A 357 32.97 -1.41 -7.77
CA TYR A 357 32.70 -0.60 -8.97
C TYR A 357 32.16 0.77 -8.61
N PHE A 358 31.23 0.87 -7.67
CA PHE A 358 30.67 2.12 -7.21
C PHE A 358 31.74 3.06 -6.66
N LYS A 359 32.64 2.56 -5.81
CA LYS A 359 33.78 3.32 -5.29
C LYS A 359 34.75 3.78 -6.40
N SER A 360 34.92 2.99 -7.44
CA SER A 360 35.75 3.35 -8.59
C SER A 360 35.08 4.46 -9.41
N LEU A 361 33.83 4.28 -9.81
CA LEU A 361 33.05 5.26 -10.58
C LEU A 361 32.89 6.58 -9.82
N TYR A 362 32.60 6.52 -8.53
CA TYR A 362 32.59 7.72 -7.69
C TYR A 362 33.87 8.55 -7.80
N LYS A 363 35.04 7.89 -7.76
CA LYS A 363 36.33 8.60 -7.85
C LYS A 363 36.54 9.28 -9.20
N THR A 364 36.03 8.69 -10.28
CA THR A 364 36.26 9.19 -11.64
C THR A 364 35.18 10.17 -12.11
N THR A 365 33.94 10.03 -11.67
CA THR A 365 32.81 10.81 -12.22
C THR A 365 32.30 11.90 -11.27
N LYS A 366 32.61 11.85 -9.97
CA LYS A 366 32.03 12.74 -8.98
C LYS A 366 32.19 14.24 -9.27
N ALA A 367 33.35 14.64 -9.79
CA ALA A 367 33.62 16.05 -10.01
C ALA A 367 32.68 16.69 -11.05
N GLU A 368 32.45 15.97 -12.15
CA GLU A 368 31.51 16.36 -13.20
C GLU A 368 30.05 16.29 -12.70
N LEU A 369 29.70 15.16 -12.07
CA LEU A 369 28.35 14.95 -11.55
C LEU A 369 27.93 16.04 -10.55
N PHE A 370 28.80 16.35 -9.56
CA PHE A 370 28.47 17.33 -8.52
C PHE A 370 28.40 18.75 -9.03
N ALA A 371 29.03 19.02 -10.17
CA ALA A 371 28.93 20.31 -10.86
C ALA A 371 27.63 20.45 -11.67
N SER A 372 26.95 19.34 -12.00
CA SER A 372 25.74 19.35 -12.80
C SER A 372 24.53 19.95 -12.07
N GLU A 373 23.66 20.65 -12.84
CA GLU A 373 22.42 21.22 -12.29
C GLU A 373 21.44 20.11 -11.82
N GLU A 374 21.45 18.96 -12.49
CA GLU A 374 20.61 17.81 -12.13
C GLU A 374 20.94 17.30 -10.72
N TYR A 375 22.22 17.12 -10.41
CA TYR A 375 22.65 16.69 -9.07
C TYR A 375 22.37 17.75 -8.00
N LYS A 376 22.59 19.04 -8.29
CA LYS A 376 22.29 20.13 -7.35
C LYS A 376 20.80 20.19 -7.02
N ALA A 377 19.95 20.05 -8.05
CA ALA A 377 18.50 20.01 -7.86
C ALA A 377 18.07 18.78 -7.03
N PHE A 378 18.63 17.59 -7.31
CA PHE A 378 18.38 16.39 -6.51
C PHE A 378 18.80 16.59 -5.04
N LEU A 379 19.98 17.13 -4.79
CA LEU A 379 20.47 17.37 -3.44
C LEU A 379 19.56 18.34 -2.68
N ALA A 380 19.20 19.46 -3.30
CA ALA A 380 18.33 20.47 -2.68
C ALA A 380 16.93 19.91 -2.36
N ALA A 381 16.38 19.07 -3.24
CA ALA A 381 15.05 18.46 -3.03
C ALA A 381 15.05 17.37 -1.95
N ASN A 382 16.20 16.79 -1.62
CA ASN A 382 16.29 15.61 -0.74
C ASN A 382 17.15 15.83 0.51
N GLU A 383 17.72 17.02 0.73
CA GLU A 383 18.69 17.27 1.80
C GLU A 383 18.20 16.89 3.19
N GLY A 384 16.89 17.04 3.47
CA GLY A 384 16.27 16.78 4.77
C GLY A 384 16.43 15.34 5.25
N TRP A 385 16.37 14.36 4.36
CA TRP A 385 16.57 12.95 4.69
C TRP A 385 17.94 12.41 4.24
N LEU A 386 18.44 12.90 3.11
CA LEU A 386 19.66 12.41 2.47
C LEU A 386 20.91 12.72 3.26
N LEU A 387 21.01 13.94 3.83
CA LEU A 387 22.18 14.31 4.61
C LEU A 387 22.30 13.55 5.93
N PRO A 388 21.23 13.36 6.75
CA PRO A 388 21.26 12.47 7.90
C PRO A 388 21.63 11.02 7.54
N TYR A 389 21.03 10.47 6.47
CA TYR A 389 21.39 9.14 5.98
C TYR A 389 22.87 9.05 5.59
N ALA A 390 23.37 9.98 4.78
CA ALA A 390 24.76 9.98 4.34
C ALA A 390 25.76 10.14 5.52
N ASP A 391 25.40 10.93 6.54
CA ASP A 391 26.21 11.10 7.76
C ASP A 391 26.26 9.80 8.57
N PHE A 392 25.13 9.15 8.76
CA PHE A 392 25.02 7.86 9.47
C PHE A 392 25.86 6.79 8.77
N MET A 393 25.66 6.61 7.46
CA MET A 393 26.37 5.61 6.66
C MET A 393 27.87 5.89 6.61
N SER A 394 28.26 7.16 6.49
CA SER A 394 29.66 7.59 6.48
C SER A 394 30.39 7.23 7.77
N LYS A 395 29.75 7.48 8.93
CA LYS A 395 30.30 7.15 10.26
C LYS A 395 30.45 5.64 10.44
N ARG A 396 29.44 4.88 10.02
CA ARG A 396 29.44 3.43 10.13
C ARG A 396 30.51 2.77 9.25
N ASP A 397 30.54 3.13 7.96
CA ASP A 397 31.32 2.41 6.95
C ASP A 397 32.65 3.11 6.63
N LYS A 398 32.95 4.23 7.29
CA LYS A 398 34.17 5.03 7.09
C LYS A 398 34.42 5.40 5.63
N GLN A 399 33.33 5.76 4.91
CA GLN A 399 33.37 6.30 3.56
C GLN A 399 32.96 7.76 3.56
N PRO A 400 33.31 8.57 2.54
CA PRO A 400 32.89 9.97 2.42
C PRO A 400 31.36 10.09 2.38
N LYS A 401 30.78 11.12 2.99
CA LYS A 401 29.32 11.38 2.95
C LYS A 401 28.79 11.53 1.54
N ASP A 402 29.50 12.28 0.72
CA ASP A 402 29.17 12.53 -0.68
C ASP A 402 29.17 11.25 -1.55
N PHE A 403 29.83 10.18 -1.10
CA PHE A 403 29.71 8.87 -1.74
C PHE A 403 28.30 8.29 -1.61
N TYR A 404 27.64 8.42 -0.47
CA TYR A 404 26.25 7.96 -0.29
C TYR A 404 25.27 8.85 -1.03
N CYS A 405 25.51 10.17 -1.07
CA CYS A 405 24.72 11.07 -1.92
C CYS A 405 24.85 10.71 -3.41
N PHE A 406 26.05 10.32 -3.86
CA PHE A 406 26.31 9.82 -5.20
C PHE A 406 25.50 8.54 -5.51
N LEU A 407 25.47 7.57 -4.59
CA LEU A 407 24.71 6.35 -4.76
C LEU A 407 23.22 6.63 -4.84
N GLN A 408 22.71 7.46 -3.95
CA GLN A 408 21.27 7.78 -3.90
C GLN A 408 20.81 8.58 -5.12
N PHE A 409 21.65 9.49 -5.65
CA PHE A 409 21.37 10.17 -6.91
C PHE A 409 21.17 9.18 -8.06
N HIS A 410 22.10 8.23 -8.21
CA HIS A 410 22.00 7.24 -9.28
C HIS A 410 20.82 6.28 -9.07
N ALA A 411 20.48 5.96 -7.82
CA ALA A 411 19.33 5.11 -7.50
C ALA A 411 18.02 5.81 -7.86
N ASP A 412 17.84 7.07 -7.44
CA ASP A 412 16.70 7.92 -7.81
C ASP A 412 16.55 8.00 -9.33
N LYS A 413 17.65 8.33 -10.03
CA LYS A 413 17.64 8.47 -11.49
C LYS A 413 17.24 7.18 -12.21
N GLN A 414 17.88 6.06 -11.87
CA GLN A 414 17.61 4.78 -12.53
C GLN A 414 16.20 4.25 -12.25
N LEU A 415 15.69 4.43 -11.03
CA LEU A 415 14.35 4.02 -10.69
C LEU A 415 13.30 4.90 -11.39
N ARG A 416 13.48 6.25 -11.41
CA ARG A 416 12.59 7.15 -12.17
C ARG A 416 12.57 6.80 -13.65
N GLU A 417 13.73 6.55 -14.27
CA GLU A 417 13.77 6.09 -15.67
C GLU A 417 12.99 4.80 -15.92
N ALA A 418 13.02 3.86 -14.98
CA ALA A 418 12.26 2.62 -15.10
C ALA A 418 10.75 2.84 -14.91
N VAL A 419 10.35 3.68 -13.96
CA VAL A 419 8.95 4.05 -13.71
C VAL A 419 8.38 4.85 -14.90
N ASP A 420 9.10 5.84 -15.40
CA ASP A 420 8.69 6.63 -16.57
C ASP A 420 8.50 5.74 -17.81
N TYR A 421 9.38 4.75 -17.98
CA TYR A 421 9.21 3.76 -19.03
C TYR A 421 7.94 2.94 -18.84
N ALA A 422 7.69 2.39 -17.64
CA ALA A 422 6.48 1.64 -17.34
C ALA A 422 5.22 2.48 -17.60
N HIS A 423 5.19 3.74 -17.17
CA HIS A 423 4.11 4.69 -17.48
C HIS A 423 3.96 4.88 -19.00
N SER A 424 5.10 4.95 -19.72
CA SER A 424 5.10 5.13 -21.17
C SER A 424 4.35 4.02 -21.91
N VAL A 425 4.38 2.82 -21.37
CA VAL A 425 3.71 1.64 -21.93
C VAL A 425 2.39 1.31 -21.23
N GLY A 426 1.97 2.10 -20.23
CA GLY A 426 0.68 1.95 -19.54
C GLY A 426 0.65 0.94 -18.42
N VAL A 427 1.78 0.74 -17.75
CA VAL A 427 1.91 -0.15 -16.61
C VAL A 427 2.20 0.66 -15.36
N ALA A 428 1.39 0.48 -14.31
CA ALA A 428 1.55 1.13 -13.01
C ALA A 428 2.49 0.33 -12.11
N ILE A 429 3.21 1.02 -11.23
CA ILE A 429 4.08 0.40 -10.22
C ILE A 429 3.45 0.53 -8.85
N LYS A 430 3.25 -0.60 -8.18
CA LYS A 430 2.77 -0.68 -6.80
C LYS A 430 3.92 -1.03 -5.88
N GLY A 431 4.24 -0.13 -4.96
CA GLY A 431 5.25 -0.35 -3.93
C GLY A 431 4.68 -1.03 -2.69
N ASP A 432 5.59 -1.46 -1.81
CA ASP A 432 5.27 -1.99 -0.50
C ASP A 432 5.95 -1.11 0.57
N ILE A 433 5.16 -0.67 1.55
CA ILE A 433 5.61 0.23 2.62
C ILE A 433 5.57 -0.52 3.94
N PRO A 434 6.73 -0.98 4.45
CA PRO A 434 6.82 -1.69 5.72
C PRO A 434 6.22 -0.91 6.88
N ILE A 435 5.49 -1.58 7.78
CA ILE A 435 5.07 -0.98 9.04
C ILE A 435 6.27 -0.73 9.96
N GLY A 436 7.28 -1.58 9.89
CA GLY A 436 8.44 -1.53 10.77
C GLY A 436 9.58 -0.63 10.27
N ILE A 437 10.46 -0.28 11.21
CA ILE A 437 11.80 0.27 10.95
C ILE A 437 12.80 -0.51 11.79
N SER A 438 14.07 -0.56 11.37
CA SER A 438 15.10 -1.10 12.27
C SER A 438 15.27 -0.19 13.49
N PRO A 439 15.40 -0.76 14.72
CA PRO A 439 15.74 0.04 15.88
C PRO A 439 17.12 0.72 15.77
N ASP A 440 17.98 0.21 14.89
CA ASP A 440 19.31 0.74 14.60
C ASP A 440 19.35 1.57 13.29
N SER A 441 18.19 2.00 12.81
CA SER A 441 18.05 2.81 11.58
C SER A 441 18.46 4.26 11.76
N VAL A 442 18.65 4.94 10.64
CA VAL A 442 18.80 6.41 10.59
C VAL A 442 17.58 7.07 11.22
N ASP A 443 16.39 6.60 10.88
CA ASP A 443 15.10 7.15 11.36
C ASP A 443 15.02 7.11 12.88
N ALA A 444 15.30 5.94 13.50
CA ALA A 444 15.30 5.78 14.95
C ALA A 444 16.39 6.61 15.64
N SER A 445 17.52 6.86 14.96
CA SER A 445 18.63 7.66 15.49
C SER A 445 18.39 9.15 15.40
N THR A 446 17.70 9.60 14.33
CA THR A 446 17.45 11.03 14.09
C THR A 446 16.26 11.54 14.89
N ASP A 447 15.19 10.76 14.94
CA ASP A 447 13.93 11.13 15.58
C ASP A 447 13.44 10.08 16.60
N PRO A 448 14.25 9.74 17.63
CA PRO A 448 13.93 8.65 18.58
C PRO A 448 12.61 8.87 19.33
N GLN A 449 12.14 10.12 19.48
CA GLN A 449 10.88 10.45 20.15
C GLN A 449 9.64 9.95 19.39
N LEU A 450 9.76 9.69 18.10
CA LEU A 450 8.67 9.17 17.27
C LEU A 450 8.42 7.66 17.47
N PHE A 451 9.34 6.99 18.18
CA PHE A 451 9.34 5.53 18.31
C PHE A 451 9.40 5.08 19.78
N ASN A 452 8.68 4.03 20.11
CA ASN A 452 8.77 3.37 21.42
C ASN A 452 9.91 2.35 21.40
N LEU A 453 11.14 2.80 21.57
CA LEU A 453 12.36 1.96 21.45
C LEU A 453 12.51 0.89 22.54
N SER A 454 11.73 0.96 23.62
CA SER A 454 11.67 -0.06 24.68
C SER A 454 10.65 -1.17 24.38
N ALA A 455 9.83 -0.98 23.37
CA ALA A 455 8.83 -1.93 22.91
C ALA A 455 9.25 -2.61 21.60
N SER A 456 8.63 -3.75 21.31
CA SER A 456 8.76 -4.48 20.07
C SER A 456 7.37 -4.75 19.48
N ALA A 457 7.20 -4.52 18.18
CA ALA A 457 6.01 -4.92 17.45
C ALA A 457 6.05 -6.42 17.12
N GLY A 458 4.89 -7.00 16.89
CA GLY A 458 4.75 -8.39 16.48
C GLY A 458 3.31 -8.77 16.17
N ALA A 459 3.02 -10.06 16.22
CA ALA A 459 1.68 -10.62 16.06
C ALA A 459 1.29 -11.49 17.26
N PRO A 460 -0.01 -11.52 17.63
CA PRO A 460 -0.50 -12.46 18.62
C PRO A 460 -0.37 -13.91 18.11
N PRO A 461 -0.46 -14.92 19.01
CA PRO A 461 -0.56 -16.31 18.59
C PRO A 461 -1.70 -16.53 17.61
N ASP A 462 -1.41 -17.30 16.58
CA ASP A 462 -2.35 -17.71 15.53
C ASP A 462 -2.07 -19.15 15.07
N ASP A 463 -2.72 -19.58 14.01
CA ASP A 463 -2.55 -20.92 13.44
C ASP A 463 -1.18 -21.15 12.79
N PHE A 464 -0.43 -20.06 12.47
CA PHE A 464 0.92 -20.13 11.90
C PHE A 464 2.00 -20.21 12.97
N ASP A 465 1.81 -19.53 14.11
CA ASP A 465 2.73 -19.55 15.25
C ASP A 465 1.96 -19.45 16.57
N ALA A 466 1.83 -20.59 17.26
CA ALA A 466 1.18 -20.67 18.56
C ALA A 466 1.90 -19.87 19.67
N ARG A 467 3.14 -19.43 19.43
CA ARG A 467 3.93 -18.59 20.36
C ARG A 467 3.73 -17.10 20.10
N GLY A 468 3.13 -16.77 18.95
CA GLY A 468 3.09 -15.41 18.43
C GLY A 468 4.45 -14.92 17.96
N GLN A 469 4.46 -13.89 17.14
CA GLN A 469 5.65 -13.39 16.46
C GLN A 469 6.21 -12.15 17.15
N ASN A 470 7.53 -12.06 17.24
CA ASN A 470 8.24 -10.85 17.63
C ASN A 470 9.05 -10.35 16.42
N TRP A 471 8.63 -9.28 15.80
CA TRP A 471 9.26 -8.74 14.59
C TRP A 471 10.53 -7.93 14.85
N GLY A 472 10.81 -7.58 16.12
CA GLY A 472 12.06 -6.94 16.53
C GLY A 472 12.15 -5.43 16.27
N PHE A 473 11.15 -4.79 15.66
CA PHE A 473 11.16 -3.35 15.43
C PHE A 473 10.26 -2.59 16.43
N PRO A 474 10.57 -1.31 16.72
CA PRO A 474 9.84 -0.52 17.69
C PRO A 474 8.43 -0.18 17.21
N THR A 475 7.51 0.05 18.13
CA THR A 475 6.20 0.60 17.82
C THR A 475 6.25 2.13 17.69
N TYR A 476 5.26 2.74 17.04
CA TYR A 476 5.18 4.18 16.85
C TYR A 476 4.62 4.91 18.08
N ASN A 477 5.18 6.07 18.39
CA ASN A 477 4.64 6.99 19.38
C ASN A 477 3.64 7.93 18.71
N TRP A 478 2.42 7.42 18.46
CA TRP A 478 1.38 8.14 17.75
C TRP A 478 0.96 9.44 18.42
N ASP A 479 1.11 9.55 19.74
CA ASP A 479 0.78 10.77 20.49
C ASP A 479 1.71 11.91 20.04
N VAL A 480 3.02 11.68 20.05
CA VAL A 480 4.01 12.66 19.57
C VAL A 480 3.85 12.95 18.08
N MET A 481 3.65 11.90 17.26
CA MET A 481 3.45 12.11 15.82
C MET A 481 2.19 12.95 15.50
N SER A 482 1.20 12.92 16.35
CA SER A 482 -0.03 13.71 16.15
C SER A 482 0.16 15.21 16.38
N GLU A 483 1.21 15.62 17.13
CA GLU A 483 1.49 17.02 17.44
C GLU A 483 1.88 17.83 16.20
N ASP A 484 2.49 17.19 15.21
CA ASP A 484 2.89 17.78 13.92
C ASP A 484 2.07 17.26 12.73
N ASP A 485 0.85 16.75 12.99
CA ASP A 485 -0.06 16.19 11.98
C ASP A 485 0.60 15.04 11.18
N TYR A 486 1.30 14.17 11.89
CA TYR A 486 1.97 12.98 11.35
C TYR A 486 2.98 13.29 10.23
N HIS A 487 3.72 14.37 10.34
CA HIS A 487 4.65 14.86 9.32
C HIS A 487 5.59 13.79 8.77
N TRP A 488 6.20 13.00 9.66
CA TRP A 488 7.15 11.93 9.25
C TRP A 488 6.50 10.90 8.31
N TRP A 489 5.28 10.44 8.61
CA TRP A 489 4.56 9.49 7.75
C TRP A 489 4.12 10.14 6.43
N LYS A 490 3.62 11.37 6.47
CA LYS A 490 3.26 12.12 5.26
C LYS A 490 4.46 12.30 4.35
N PHE A 491 5.60 12.67 4.92
CA PHE A 491 6.85 12.84 4.17
C PHE A 491 7.30 11.51 3.55
N ARG A 492 7.21 10.39 4.29
CA ARG A 492 7.49 9.06 3.77
C ARG A 492 6.60 8.71 2.58
N PHE A 493 5.29 8.90 2.68
CA PHE A 493 4.38 8.63 1.56
C PHE A 493 4.66 9.54 0.37
N THR A 494 4.87 10.83 0.59
CA THR A 494 5.20 11.79 -0.47
C THR A 494 6.49 11.41 -1.19
N LYS A 495 7.53 10.98 -0.46
CA LYS A 495 8.77 10.52 -1.08
C LYS A 495 8.58 9.24 -1.88
N MET A 496 7.82 8.28 -1.40
CA MET A 496 7.54 7.05 -2.13
C MET A 496 6.65 7.29 -3.35
N ALA A 497 5.80 8.32 -3.34
CA ALA A 497 5.01 8.74 -4.50
C ALA A 497 5.85 9.23 -5.69
N ASP A 498 7.13 9.53 -5.48
CA ASP A 498 8.07 9.80 -6.58
C ASP A 498 8.26 8.57 -7.49
N TYR A 499 8.06 7.37 -6.95
CA TYR A 499 8.36 6.11 -7.64
C TYR A 499 7.14 5.22 -7.84
N PHE A 500 6.11 5.35 -6.99
CA PHE A 500 4.96 4.45 -6.98
C PHE A 500 3.68 5.17 -7.37
N ASP A 501 2.76 4.42 -7.96
CA ASP A 501 1.42 4.85 -8.35
C ASP A 501 0.37 4.32 -7.39
N ALA A 502 0.65 3.18 -6.81
CA ALA A 502 -0.09 2.54 -5.74
C ALA A 502 0.88 2.05 -4.67
N TYR A 503 0.38 1.81 -3.47
CA TYR A 503 1.19 1.23 -2.40
C TYR A 503 0.37 0.25 -1.55
N ARG A 504 1.05 -0.76 -1.04
CA ARG A 504 0.56 -1.63 0.02
C ARG A 504 1.05 -1.06 1.35
N ILE A 505 0.15 -0.73 2.23
CA ILE A 505 0.50 -0.54 3.65
C ILE A 505 0.65 -1.94 4.25
N ASP A 506 1.87 -2.29 4.57
CA ASP A 506 2.17 -3.49 5.32
C ASP A 506 1.55 -3.39 6.71
N HIS A 507 0.86 -4.44 7.14
CA HIS A 507 0.16 -4.51 8.42
C HIS A 507 -0.68 -3.27 8.75
N ILE A 508 -1.66 -2.92 7.89
CA ILE A 508 -2.51 -1.72 8.08
C ILE A 508 -3.21 -1.73 9.45
N LEU A 509 -3.41 -2.91 10.04
CA LEU A 509 -3.96 -3.05 11.39
C LEU A 509 -3.15 -2.27 12.44
N GLY A 510 -1.85 -2.04 12.20
CA GLY A 510 -0.98 -1.23 13.05
C GLY A 510 -1.40 0.23 13.19
N PHE A 511 -2.22 0.76 12.26
CA PHE A 511 -2.82 2.09 12.34
C PHE A 511 -4.09 2.12 13.21
N PHE A 512 -4.71 0.98 13.42
CA PHE A 512 -5.80 0.79 14.37
C PHE A 512 -5.25 0.42 15.74
N ARG A 513 -4.44 -0.61 15.78
CA ARG A 513 -3.76 -1.19 16.93
C ARG A 513 -2.57 -2.04 16.48
N ILE A 514 -1.54 -2.09 17.26
CA ILE A 514 -0.37 -2.96 17.06
C ILE A 514 -0.24 -3.95 18.20
N TRP A 515 0.19 -5.18 17.91
CA TRP A 515 0.61 -6.10 18.96
C TRP A 515 1.97 -5.68 19.47
N GLN A 516 2.06 -5.37 20.75
CA GLN A 516 3.23 -4.80 21.38
C GLN A 516 3.73 -5.69 22.51
N MET A 517 5.05 -5.89 22.55
CA MET A 517 5.75 -6.67 23.57
C MET A 517 6.86 -5.83 24.20
N ARG A 518 7.33 -6.25 25.36
CA ARG A 518 8.56 -5.69 25.95
C ARG A 518 9.76 -6.13 25.13
N LYS A 519 10.78 -5.31 25.03
CA LYS A 519 12.06 -5.68 24.37
C LYS A 519 12.73 -6.91 25.02
N SER A 520 12.40 -7.21 26.28
CA SER A 520 12.86 -8.40 27.01
C SER A 520 12.15 -9.70 26.62
N ASP A 521 11.05 -9.63 25.90
CA ASP A 521 10.27 -10.79 25.48
C ASP A 521 10.80 -11.35 24.16
N VAL A 522 10.77 -12.68 24.03
CA VAL A 522 11.13 -13.40 22.79
C VAL A 522 9.86 -13.82 22.04
N TRP A 523 8.86 -14.32 22.76
CA TRP A 523 7.61 -14.80 22.20
C TRP A 523 6.51 -13.75 22.28
N GLY A 524 5.61 -13.75 21.28
CA GLY A 524 4.45 -12.86 21.23
C GLY A 524 3.40 -13.14 22.32
N LEU A 525 3.44 -14.29 23.02
CA LEU A 525 2.44 -14.71 24.02
C LEU A 525 2.22 -13.71 25.16
N CYS A 526 3.24 -12.93 25.54
CA CYS A 526 3.16 -11.92 26.60
C CYS A 526 2.97 -10.49 26.06
N GLY A 527 2.53 -10.35 24.82
CA GLY A 527 2.18 -9.06 24.24
C GLY A 527 0.77 -8.60 24.62
N HIS A 528 0.46 -7.38 24.22
CA HIS A 528 -0.86 -6.78 24.31
C HIS A 528 -1.09 -5.83 23.13
N PHE A 529 -2.33 -5.47 22.82
CA PHE A 529 -2.62 -4.46 21.82
C PHE A 529 -2.30 -3.05 22.34
N SER A 530 -1.77 -2.21 21.49
CA SER A 530 -1.52 -0.77 21.73
C SER A 530 -2.04 0.04 20.53
N PRO A 531 -2.93 1.07 20.73
CA PRO A 531 -3.54 1.44 22.00
C PRO A 531 -4.60 0.43 22.47
N ALA A 532 -4.83 0.40 23.80
CA ALA A 532 -5.86 -0.43 24.40
C ALA A 532 -6.43 0.26 25.67
N MET A 533 -7.52 -0.31 26.19
CA MET A 533 -8.14 0.08 27.46
C MET A 533 -7.92 -1.03 28.52
N PRO A 534 -6.75 -1.06 29.18
CA PRO A 534 -6.44 -2.05 30.19
C PRO A 534 -7.30 -1.87 31.45
N TYR A 535 -7.21 -2.82 32.37
CA TYR A 535 -7.90 -2.80 33.67
C TYR A 535 -6.92 -2.38 34.76
N SER A 536 -7.37 -1.60 35.74
CA SER A 536 -6.66 -1.51 37.01
C SER A 536 -6.94 -2.75 37.87
N LEU A 537 -6.08 -3.02 38.84
CA LEU A 537 -6.30 -4.11 39.81
C LEU A 537 -7.62 -3.90 40.56
N GLN A 538 -7.98 -2.63 40.85
CA GLN A 538 -9.24 -2.29 41.51
C GLN A 538 -10.46 -2.61 40.60
N ASP A 539 -10.36 -2.36 39.30
CA ASP A 539 -11.42 -2.73 38.35
C ASP A 539 -11.68 -4.23 38.36
N LEU A 540 -10.60 -5.02 38.32
CA LEU A 540 -10.71 -6.48 38.37
C LEU A 540 -11.35 -6.98 39.66
N TRP A 541 -10.99 -6.42 40.79
CA TRP A 541 -11.62 -6.75 42.07
C TRP A 541 -13.09 -6.34 42.14
N ASN A 542 -13.41 -5.17 41.62
CA ASN A 542 -14.81 -4.70 41.52
C ASN A 542 -15.66 -5.61 40.64
N MET A 543 -15.08 -6.21 39.62
CA MET A 543 -15.70 -7.20 38.75
C MET A 543 -15.84 -8.58 39.42
N GLY A 544 -15.18 -8.83 40.56
CA GLY A 544 -15.30 -10.07 41.32
C GLY A 544 -14.08 -11.00 41.19
N VAL A 545 -12.98 -10.55 40.59
CA VAL A 545 -11.70 -11.31 40.60
C VAL A 545 -11.18 -11.37 42.02
N LYS A 546 -10.92 -12.59 42.53
CA LYS A 546 -10.46 -12.84 43.90
C LYS A 546 -8.98 -13.24 44.01
N LEU A 547 -8.20 -12.79 43.03
CA LEU A 547 -6.77 -13.07 42.94
C LEU A 547 -5.95 -11.84 43.34
N ASP A 548 -4.83 -12.05 43.98
CA ASP A 548 -3.85 -11.02 44.24
C ASP A 548 -3.04 -10.65 42.99
N GLU A 549 -2.34 -9.55 43.04
CA GLU A 549 -1.56 -9.03 41.92
C GLU A 549 -0.45 -9.99 41.49
N ASP A 550 0.19 -10.68 42.46
CA ASP A 550 1.28 -11.64 42.17
C ASP A 550 0.75 -12.84 41.39
N ARG A 551 -0.41 -13.36 41.78
CA ARG A 551 -1.05 -14.47 41.06
C ARG A 551 -1.46 -14.09 39.63
N LEU A 552 -1.85 -12.85 39.42
CA LEU A 552 -2.26 -12.36 38.10
C LEU A 552 -1.05 -12.15 37.17
N THR A 553 0.07 -11.60 37.69
CA THR A 553 1.11 -11.00 36.84
C THR A 553 2.48 -11.65 36.91
N LYS A 554 2.74 -12.51 37.90
CA LYS A 554 4.02 -13.22 38.02
C LYS A 554 3.92 -14.66 37.50
N PRO A 555 4.99 -15.22 36.96
CA PRO A 555 5.01 -16.60 36.49
C PRO A 555 4.60 -17.58 37.59
N TYR A 556 3.62 -18.40 37.30
CA TYR A 556 3.08 -19.41 38.24
C TYR A 556 3.81 -20.71 38.06
N LEU A 557 4.84 -20.94 38.86
CA LEU A 557 5.69 -22.11 38.76
C LEU A 557 5.47 -23.06 39.97
N ARG A 558 4.98 -24.25 39.68
CA ARG A 558 4.67 -25.27 40.70
C ARG A 558 5.32 -26.61 40.37
N ALA A 559 5.82 -27.29 41.40
CA ALA A 559 6.59 -28.53 41.29
C ALA A 559 5.86 -29.63 40.46
N HIS A 560 4.55 -29.69 40.58
CA HIS A 560 3.76 -30.81 40.01
C HIS A 560 3.65 -30.78 38.49
N PHE A 561 3.65 -29.62 37.82
CA PHE A 561 3.55 -29.55 36.37
C PHE A 561 4.91 -29.37 35.65
N LEU A 562 6.01 -29.09 36.36
CA LEU A 562 7.33 -28.96 35.72
C LEU A 562 7.72 -30.23 34.95
N GLY A 563 7.25 -31.40 35.42
CA GLY A 563 7.46 -32.67 34.74
C GLY A 563 6.79 -32.75 33.38
N GLU A 564 5.66 -32.09 33.18
CA GLU A 564 4.96 -31.99 31.87
C GLU A 564 5.72 -31.12 30.91
N VAL A 565 6.39 -30.06 31.41
CA VAL A 565 7.16 -29.10 30.61
C VAL A 565 8.51 -29.68 30.19
N PHE A 566 9.24 -30.31 31.10
CA PHE A 566 10.65 -30.68 30.90
C PHE A 566 10.89 -32.19 30.73
N GLY A 567 9.91 -33.02 31.06
CA GLY A 567 10.06 -34.49 30.98
C GLY A 567 11.26 -34.97 31.81
N PHE A 568 12.18 -35.67 31.15
CA PHE A 568 13.36 -36.23 31.83
C PHE A 568 14.35 -35.17 32.36
N ASP A 569 14.31 -33.94 31.83
CA ASP A 569 15.22 -32.86 32.28
C ASP A 569 14.72 -32.11 33.52
N THR A 570 13.55 -32.48 34.05
CA THR A 570 12.87 -31.77 35.16
C THR A 570 13.76 -31.54 36.39
N ASP A 571 14.47 -32.57 36.89
CA ASP A 571 15.30 -32.44 38.06
C ASP A 571 16.55 -31.62 37.78
N PHE A 572 17.09 -31.72 36.55
CA PHE A 572 18.20 -30.91 36.13
C PHE A 572 17.82 -29.42 36.10
N VAL A 573 16.65 -29.09 35.58
CA VAL A 573 16.12 -27.72 35.52
C VAL A 573 15.88 -27.17 36.93
N LYS A 574 15.23 -27.92 37.80
CA LYS A 574 14.98 -27.53 39.19
C LYS A 574 16.27 -27.19 39.96
N GLN A 575 17.36 -27.93 39.71
CA GLN A 575 18.62 -27.77 40.44
C GLN A 575 19.47 -26.62 39.88
N ASN A 576 19.40 -26.33 38.56
CA ASN A 576 20.35 -25.45 37.90
C ASN A 576 19.75 -24.10 37.47
N PHE A 577 18.43 -24.03 37.19
CA PHE A 577 17.79 -22.88 36.56
C PHE A 577 16.64 -22.25 37.34
N LEU A 578 16.14 -22.94 38.38
CA LEU A 578 15.04 -22.43 39.20
C LEU A 578 15.44 -22.36 40.67
N LEU A 579 14.83 -21.43 41.41
CA LEU A 579 14.95 -21.26 42.83
C LEU A 579 13.67 -21.68 43.54
N THR A 580 13.81 -22.23 44.78
CA THR A 580 12.68 -22.59 45.65
C THR A 580 13.02 -22.44 47.09
N ASN A 581 12.03 -22.12 47.93
CA ASN A 581 12.18 -22.08 49.38
C ASN A 581 11.56 -23.31 50.08
N ASP A 582 10.60 -23.98 49.44
CA ASP A 582 9.78 -25.04 50.04
C ASP A 582 9.70 -26.31 49.15
N GLY A 583 10.35 -26.32 48.00
CA GLY A 583 10.29 -27.41 47.01
C GLY A 583 8.98 -27.55 46.24
N HIS A 584 7.98 -26.69 46.51
CA HIS A 584 6.67 -26.71 45.88
C HIS A 584 6.45 -25.54 44.93
N VAL A 585 6.92 -24.35 45.33
CA VAL A 585 6.86 -23.11 44.54
C VAL A 585 8.25 -22.77 44.05
N TYR A 586 8.31 -22.49 42.74
CA TYR A 586 9.54 -22.12 42.08
C TYR A 586 9.47 -20.70 41.54
N TYR A 587 10.61 -20.07 41.30
CA TYR A 587 10.77 -18.76 40.71
C TYR A 587 12.10 -18.67 39.96
N PHE A 588 12.17 -17.73 39.02
CA PHE A 588 13.39 -17.49 38.26
C PHE A 588 14.45 -16.77 39.07
N PRO A 589 15.73 -17.14 38.96
CA PRO A 589 16.83 -16.33 39.47
C PRO A 589 16.97 -15.05 38.61
N GLU A 590 17.57 -13.99 39.16
CA GLU A 590 17.73 -12.67 38.48
C GLU A 590 18.42 -12.76 37.11
N TRP A 591 19.35 -13.72 36.96
CA TRP A 591 20.05 -13.91 35.70
C TRP A 591 19.23 -14.61 34.60
N LEU A 592 18.03 -15.13 34.90
CA LEU A 592 17.05 -15.72 33.98
C LEU A 592 15.67 -15.09 34.12
N ASP A 593 15.51 -13.91 34.70
CA ASP A 593 14.23 -13.29 35.04
C ASP A 593 13.49 -12.72 33.81
N THR A 594 14.07 -12.82 32.62
CA THR A 594 13.45 -12.44 31.35
C THR A 594 13.71 -13.46 30.24
N GLN A 595 12.81 -13.55 29.25
CA GLN A 595 12.98 -14.46 28.14
C GLN A 595 14.28 -14.19 27.33
N ARG A 596 14.68 -12.93 27.16
CA ARG A 596 15.95 -12.59 26.47
C ARG A 596 17.18 -13.07 27.22
N LYS A 597 17.17 -13.04 28.57
CA LYS A 597 18.26 -13.60 29.36
C LYS A 597 18.34 -15.12 29.22
N VAL A 598 17.18 -15.80 29.21
CA VAL A 598 17.13 -17.24 28.94
C VAL A 598 17.71 -17.52 27.55
N GLN A 599 17.21 -16.86 26.52
CA GLN A 599 17.69 -17.06 25.15
C GLN A 599 19.18 -16.78 25.01
N ALA A 600 19.67 -15.68 25.58
CA ALA A 600 21.09 -15.32 25.53
C ALA A 600 21.98 -16.38 26.18
N TYR A 601 21.57 -16.94 27.34
CA TYR A 601 22.29 -17.98 27.99
C TYR A 601 22.40 -19.28 27.18
N PHE A 602 21.27 -19.73 26.62
CA PHE A 602 21.22 -21.00 25.91
C PHE A 602 21.72 -20.91 24.44
N LEU A 603 21.85 -19.74 23.87
CA LEU A 603 22.45 -19.52 22.54
C LEU A 603 23.96 -19.27 22.60
N ASP A 604 24.50 -18.96 23.78
CA ASP A 604 25.95 -18.79 23.99
C ASP A 604 26.70 -20.10 23.72
N PRO A 605 27.72 -20.11 22.82
CA PRO A 605 28.43 -21.33 22.46
C PRO A 605 29.14 -22.03 23.61
N GLU A 606 29.67 -21.29 24.61
CA GLU A 606 30.37 -21.86 25.75
C GLU A 606 29.39 -22.52 26.71
N HIS A 607 28.23 -21.88 26.96
CA HIS A 607 27.18 -22.45 27.78
C HIS A 607 26.54 -23.67 27.11
N ARG A 608 26.29 -23.65 25.77
CA ARG A 608 25.79 -24.83 25.05
C ARG A 608 26.75 -26.00 25.15
N ALA A 609 28.04 -25.78 24.91
CA ALA A 609 29.05 -26.82 25.07
C ALA A 609 29.12 -27.40 26.51
N ALA A 610 28.92 -26.55 27.52
CA ALA A 610 28.89 -26.98 28.91
C ALA A 610 27.65 -27.82 29.28
N LEU A 611 26.55 -27.68 28.56
CA LEU A 611 25.30 -28.40 28.74
C LEU A 611 25.18 -29.66 27.89
N GLU A 612 26.05 -29.84 26.92
CA GLU A 612 26.02 -30.98 26.00
C GLU A 612 26.09 -32.32 26.77
N GLY A 613 25.17 -33.23 26.44
CA GLY A 613 25.05 -34.54 27.12
C GLY A 613 24.46 -34.51 28.53
N LYS A 614 24.12 -33.32 29.08
CA LYS A 614 23.49 -33.16 30.40
C LYS A 614 21.99 -33.02 30.35
N CYS A 615 21.46 -32.42 29.28
CA CYS A 615 20.04 -32.20 29.08
C CYS A 615 19.76 -32.02 27.58
N ASN A 616 18.48 -32.05 27.20
CA ASN A 616 18.03 -31.57 25.91
C ASN A 616 18.00 -30.04 25.95
N ILE A 617 19.04 -29.38 25.43
CA ILE A 617 19.28 -27.95 25.54
C ILE A 617 18.10 -27.13 24.99
N ASP A 618 17.61 -27.52 23.81
CA ASP A 618 16.51 -26.77 23.14
C ASP A 618 15.18 -26.98 23.85
N ASN A 619 14.91 -28.19 24.37
CA ASN A 619 13.73 -28.45 25.19
C ASN A 619 13.77 -27.65 26.51
N VAL A 620 14.91 -27.60 27.19
CA VAL A 620 15.07 -26.81 28.41
C VAL A 620 14.92 -25.32 28.13
N MET A 621 15.54 -24.79 27.09
CA MET A 621 15.41 -23.39 26.71
C MET A 621 13.94 -23.04 26.41
N ASN A 622 13.26 -23.80 25.56
CA ASN A 622 11.87 -23.55 25.21
C ASN A 622 10.93 -23.69 26.43
N GLY A 623 11.15 -24.66 27.28
CA GLY A 623 10.40 -24.83 28.52
C GLY A 623 10.56 -23.65 29.48
N LEU A 624 11.78 -23.11 29.65
CA LEU A 624 11.99 -21.91 30.45
C LEU A 624 11.35 -20.66 29.80
N LEU A 625 11.42 -20.50 28.50
CA LEU A 625 10.70 -19.42 27.78
C LEU A 625 9.18 -19.53 27.99
N TYR A 626 8.63 -20.76 27.92
CA TYR A 626 7.22 -21.02 28.17
C TYR A 626 6.83 -20.65 29.62
N LEU A 627 7.63 -21.02 30.62
CA LEU A 627 7.35 -20.73 32.03
C LEU A 627 7.23 -19.21 32.31
N HIS A 628 7.90 -18.34 31.53
CA HIS A 628 7.70 -16.90 31.63
C HIS A 628 6.29 -16.47 31.19
N CYS A 629 5.63 -17.28 30.37
CA CYS A 629 4.27 -17.05 29.90
C CYS A 629 3.18 -17.61 30.84
N GLU A 630 3.53 -18.25 31.95
CA GLU A 630 2.61 -18.79 32.97
C GLU A 630 2.03 -17.67 33.85
N ILE A 631 1.50 -16.62 33.21
CA ILE A 631 0.83 -15.46 33.82
C ILE A 631 -0.59 -15.34 33.26
N LEU A 632 -1.49 -14.67 33.99
CA LEU A 632 -2.87 -14.41 33.56
C LEU A 632 -3.01 -13.03 32.94
N PHE A 633 -2.26 -12.05 33.41
CA PHE A 633 -2.28 -10.68 32.91
C PHE A 633 -0.86 -10.18 32.65
N VAL A 634 -0.75 -9.34 31.61
CA VAL A 634 0.46 -8.62 31.24
C VAL A 634 0.35 -7.19 31.76
N ARG A 635 1.42 -6.64 32.34
CA ARG A 635 1.45 -5.24 32.78
C ARG A 635 1.62 -4.31 31.58
N ASP A 636 0.87 -3.21 31.57
CA ASP A 636 1.07 -2.15 30.59
C ASP A 636 2.48 -1.55 30.73
N GLN A 637 3.13 -1.29 29.59
CA GLN A 637 4.51 -0.79 29.60
C GLN A 637 4.63 0.69 29.98
N LYS A 638 3.63 1.51 29.61
CA LYS A 638 3.59 2.95 29.95
C LYS A 638 3.09 3.18 31.38
N ASN A 639 2.15 2.35 31.83
CA ASN A 639 1.56 2.43 33.16
C ASN A 639 1.49 1.04 33.83
N PRO A 640 2.53 0.59 34.55
CA PRO A 640 2.60 -0.74 35.17
C PRO A 640 1.48 -1.08 36.17
N SER A 641 0.69 -0.10 36.62
CA SER A 641 -0.49 -0.35 37.46
C SER A 641 -1.70 -0.84 36.68
N MET A 642 -1.64 -0.80 35.35
CA MET A 642 -2.68 -1.27 34.46
C MET A 642 -2.33 -2.65 33.88
N LEU A 643 -3.37 -3.48 33.68
CA LEU A 643 -3.23 -4.89 33.37
C LEU A 643 -4.02 -5.27 32.12
N HIS A 644 -3.40 -6.03 31.25
CA HIS A 644 -4.01 -6.59 30.04
C HIS A 644 -4.20 -8.10 30.21
N PRO A 645 -5.36 -8.70 29.93
CA PRO A 645 -5.48 -10.15 29.89
C PRO A 645 -4.47 -10.75 28.91
N ARG A 646 -3.77 -11.82 29.28
CA ARG A 646 -2.90 -12.54 28.36
C ARG A 646 -3.75 -13.30 27.35
N ILE A 647 -3.43 -13.19 26.06
CA ILE A 647 -4.29 -13.69 24.99
C ILE A 647 -4.65 -15.18 25.10
N ALA A 648 -3.69 -16.02 25.41
CA ALA A 648 -3.89 -17.46 25.60
C ALA A 648 -3.87 -17.89 27.08
N MET A 649 -4.32 -17.03 28.02
CA MET A 649 -4.27 -17.35 29.45
C MET A 649 -5.01 -18.65 29.81
N TYR A 650 -6.08 -18.98 29.08
CA TYR A 650 -6.89 -20.17 29.31
C TYR A 650 -6.17 -21.49 29.00
N GLN A 651 -5.02 -21.44 28.33
CA GLN A 651 -4.15 -22.59 28.06
C GLN A 651 -3.08 -22.79 29.15
N SER A 652 -2.94 -21.88 30.14
CA SER A 652 -1.94 -21.97 31.17
C SER A 652 -2.31 -22.89 32.32
N HIS A 653 -1.31 -23.49 32.96
CA HIS A 653 -1.49 -24.19 34.23
C HIS A 653 -2.02 -23.26 35.31
N ASN A 654 -1.58 -21.99 35.29
CA ASN A 654 -2.09 -20.97 36.22
C ASN A 654 -3.60 -20.83 36.14
N PHE A 655 -4.18 -20.80 34.94
CA PHE A 655 -5.64 -20.70 34.73
C PHE A 655 -6.36 -21.99 35.10
N SER A 656 -5.81 -23.14 34.71
CA SER A 656 -6.47 -24.45 34.92
C SER A 656 -6.72 -24.78 36.39
N GLU A 657 -5.87 -24.26 37.28
CA GLU A 657 -5.94 -24.46 38.75
C GLU A 657 -6.87 -23.48 39.46
N LEU A 658 -7.51 -22.57 38.74
CA LEU A 658 -8.49 -21.67 39.36
C LEU A 658 -9.84 -22.36 39.56
N TYR A 659 -10.62 -21.89 40.55
CA TYR A 659 -11.99 -22.32 40.75
C TYR A 659 -12.84 -21.99 39.52
N ALA A 660 -13.87 -22.79 39.26
CA ALA A 660 -14.68 -22.68 38.06
C ALA A 660 -15.34 -21.29 37.87
N ASP A 661 -15.77 -20.65 38.98
CA ASP A 661 -16.34 -19.31 38.97
C ASP A 661 -15.32 -18.26 38.54
N GLN A 662 -14.07 -18.37 38.96
CA GLN A 662 -12.99 -17.48 38.61
C GLN A 662 -12.53 -17.70 37.16
N ARG A 663 -12.47 -18.93 36.70
CA ARG A 663 -12.18 -19.24 35.27
C ARG A 663 -13.22 -18.65 34.35
N GLN A 664 -14.52 -18.80 34.66
CA GLN A 664 -15.57 -18.23 33.84
C GLN A 664 -15.47 -16.69 33.81
N LEU A 665 -15.31 -16.06 34.97
CA LEU A 665 -15.17 -14.60 35.06
C LEU A 665 -13.97 -14.09 34.25
N LEU A 666 -12.82 -14.75 34.35
CA LEU A 666 -11.63 -14.36 33.57
C LEU A 666 -11.83 -14.57 32.08
N MET A 667 -12.58 -15.60 31.66
CA MET A 667 -12.95 -15.76 30.23
C MET A 667 -13.88 -14.67 29.75
N ASP A 668 -14.83 -14.23 30.57
CA ASP A 668 -15.73 -13.13 30.21
C ASP A 668 -14.93 -11.80 30.06
N ILE A 669 -13.99 -11.52 30.95
CA ILE A 669 -13.08 -10.38 30.88
C ILE A 669 -12.18 -10.47 29.64
N HIS A 670 -11.65 -11.66 29.36
CA HIS A 670 -10.84 -11.91 28.17
C HIS A 670 -11.61 -11.63 26.88
N ASN A 671 -12.82 -12.19 26.78
CA ASN A 671 -13.66 -12.05 25.59
C ASN A 671 -14.10 -10.59 25.37
N ASP A 672 -14.48 -9.89 26.46
CA ASP A 672 -14.77 -8.46 26.38
C ASP A 672 -13.55 -7.69 25.85
N TYR A 673 -12.36 -7.95 26.44
CA TYR A 673 -11.13 -7.25 26.09
C TYR A 673 -10.73 -7.47 24.63
N PHE A 674 -10.69 -8.70 24.13
CA PHE A 674 -10.18 -9.00 22.79
C PHE A 674 -11.18 -8.76 21.68
N TYR A 675 -12.50 -8.88 21.92
CA TYR A 675 -13.50 -8.94 20.86
C TYR A 675 -14.56 -7.84 20.91
N HIS A 676 -14.71 -7.10 22.02
CA HIS A 676 -15.86 -6.19 22.18
C HIS A 676 -15.48 -4.76 22.55
N ARG A 677 -14.82 -4.55 23.72
CA ARG A 677 -14.68 -3.22 24.31
C ARG A 677 -13.89 -2.19 23.49
N HIS A 678 -13.04 -2.62 22.58
CA HIS A 678 -12.13 -1.74 21.84
C HIS A 678 -12.64 -1.30 20.47
N THR A 679 -13.75 -1.82 19.97
CA THR A 679 -14.19 -1.63 18.58
C THR A 679 -14.29 -0.15 18.19
N SER A 680 -15.02 0.68 18.96
CA SER A 680 -15.13 2.12 18.70
C SER A 680 -13.80 2.85 18.96
N PHE A 681 -13.08 2.47 20.00
CA PHE A 681 -11.81 3.06 20.37
C PHE A 681 -10.75 2.89 19.27
N TRP A 682 -10.64 1.69 18.68
CA TRP A 682 -9.71 1.43 17.58
C TRP A 682 -10.16 2.09 16.29
N ARG A 683 -11.46 2.15 16.03
CA ARG A 683 -12.01 2.92 14.91
C ARG A 683 -11.61 4.39 15.01
N ASP A 684 -11.82 5.01 16.15
CA ASP A 684 -11.48 6.42 16.39
C ASP A 684 -9.97 6.66 16.29
N SER A 685 -9.16 5.70 16.79
CA SER A 685 -7.70 5.73 16.67
C SER A 685 -7.24 5.73 15.21
N ALA A 686 -7.85 4.90 14.36
CA ALA A 686 -7.55 4.84 12.93
C ALA A 686 -8.01 6.10 12.20
N MET A 687 -9.23 6.58 12.50
CA MET A 687 -9.82 7.76 11.84
C MET A 687 -9.13 9.09 12.20
N LYS A 688 -8.32 9.12 13.26
CA LYS A 688 -7.44 10.26 13.54
C LYS A 688 -6.24 10.32 12.61
N LYS A 689 -5.76 9.19 12.10
CA LYS A 689 -4.51 9.04 11.34
C LYS A 689 -4.74 8.84 9.85
N LEU A 690 -5.46 7.79 9.49
CA LEU A 690 -5.57 7.32 8.10
C LEU A 690 -6.08 8.39 7.11
N PRO A 691 -7.12 9.19 7.40
CA PRO A 691 -7.61 10.19 6.45
C PRO A 691 -6.53 11.20 6.04
N THR A 692 -5.79 11.74 7.01
CA THR A 692 -4.73 12.72 6.73
C THR A 692 -3.51 12.10 6.05
N LEU A 693 -3.18 10.85 6.37
CA LEU A 693 -2.06 10.12 5.76
C LEU A 693 -2.35 9.75 4.30
N ILE A 694 -3.54 9.22 4.01
CA ILE A 694 -3.95 8.88 2.64
C ILE A 694 -4.03 10.14 1.78
N ALA A 695 -4.53 11.24 2.34
CA ALA A 695 -4.63 12.52 1.64
C ALA A 695 -3.27 13.17 1.33
N ALA A 696 -2.16 12.67 1.87
CA ALA A 696 -0.83 13.21 1.61
C ALA A 696 -0.36 12.98 0.17
N THR A 697 -0.91 11.98 -0.52
CA THR A 697 -0.53 11.65 -1.92
C THR A 697 -1.74 11.25 -2.74
N ASP A 698 -1.56 11.16 -4.06
CA ASP A 698 -2.57 10.64 -5.00
C ASP A 698 -2.35 9.16 -5.33
N MET A 699 -1.44 8.47 -4.66
CA MET A 699 -1.24 7.04 -4.85
C MET A 699 -2.49 6.25 -4.43
N LEU A 700 -2.82 5.18 -5.18
CA LEU A 700 -3.87 4.25 -4.79
C LEU A 700 -3.45 3.47 -3.54
N CYS A 701 -4.23 3.58 -2.46
CA CYS A 701 -3.94 2.91 -1.19
C CYS A 701 -4.51 1.49 -1.16
N CYS A 702 -3.67 0.53 -0.81
CA CYS A 702 -4.06 -0.86 -0.52
C CYS A 702 -3.56 -1.22 0.88
N GLY A 703 -4.38 -1.86 1.70
CA GLY A 703 -4.00 -2.32 3.04
C GLY A 703 -3.75 -3.82 3.06
N GLU A 704 -2.72 -4.25 3.77
CA GLU A 704 -2.59 -5.65 4.18
C GLU A 704 -3.30 -5.81 5.52
N ASP A 705 -4.51 -6.37 5.48
CA ASP A 705 -5.44 -6.49 6.60
C ASP A 705 -5.65 -7.96 7.00
N LEU A 706 -4.54 -8.68 7.19
CA LEU A 706 -4.52 -10.10 7.56
C LEU A 706 -4.37 -10.30 9.08
N GLY A 707 -4.73 -11.48 9.56
CA GLY A 707 -4.63 -11.90 10.95
C GLY A 707 -5.90 -11.64 11.77
N MET A 708 -5.76 -11.31 13.04
CA MET A 708 -6.89 -11.03 13.93
C MET A 708 -7.50 -9.65 13.63
N VAL A 709 -8.41 -9.59 12.66
CA VAL A 709 -8.98 -8.33 12.13
C VAL A 709 -10.11 -7.81 13.05
N PRO A 710 -10.00 -6.58 13.62
CA PRO A 710 -11.11 -5.96 14.33
C PRO A 710 -12.31 -5.69 13.43
N THR A 711 -13.52 -5.82 13.98
CA THR A 711 -14.78 -5.64 13.23
C THR A 711 -14.95 -4.26 12.62
N CYS A 712 -14.26 -3.22 13.12
CA CYS A 712 -14.31 -1.87 12.56
C CYS A 712 -13.42 -1.67 11.31
N VAL A 713 -12.51 -2.58 11.02
CA VAL A 713 -11.51 -2.40 9.93
C VAL A 713 -12.16 -2.36 8.55
N PRO A 714 -13.03 -3.30 8.17
CA PRO A 714 -13.66 -3.27 6.85
C PRO A 714 -14.45 -1.98 6.58
N ASP A 715 -15.18 -1.47 7.58
CA ASP A 715 -15.96 -0.24 7.46
C ASP A 715 -15.05 0.98 7.25
N VAL A 716 -13.97 1.09 8.02
CA VAL A 716 -13.01 2.20 7.88
C VAL A 716 -12.31 2.13 6.54
N MET A 717 -11.85 0.95 6.11
CA MET A 717 -11.20 0.78 4.81
C MET A 717 -12.15 1.13 3.67
N SER A 718 -13.39 0.67 3.72
CA SER A 718 -14.41 1.00 2.72
C SER A 718 -14.72 2.51 2.70
N GLN A 719 -14.88 3.14 3.86
CA GLN A 719 -15.13 4.59 3.97
C GLN A 719 -13.99 5.43 3.38
N LEU A 720 -12.75 4.95 3.48
CA LEU A 720 -11.55 5.64 3.00
C LEU A 720 -11.09 5.15 1.62
N GLU A 721 -11.88 4.31 0.95
CA GLU A 721 -11.56 3.69 -0.33
C GLU A 721 -10.18 2.99 -0.36
N ILE A 722 -9.77 2.39 0.77
CA ILE A 722 -8.57 1.57 0.88
C ILE A 722 -8.92 0.16 0.40
N LEU A 723 -8.16 -0.35 -0.57
CA LEU A 723 -8.35 -1.70 -1.07
C LEU A 723 -7.88 -2.73 -0.05
N SER A 724 -8.74 -3.68 0.32
CA SER A 724 -8.40 -4.80 1.20
C SER A 724 -7.57 -5.86 0.47
N LEU A 725 -6.90 -6.74 1.20
CA LEU A 725 -6.19 -7.89 0.65
C LEU A 725 -7.02 -9.15 0.85
N GLU A 726 -7.39 -9.83 -0.25
CA GLU A 726 -8.18 -11.06 -0.22
C GLU A 726 -7.34 -12.25 -0.71
N ILE A 727 -7.08 -13.19 0.18
CA ILE A 727 -6.26 -14.38 -0.10
C ILE A 727 -7.13 -15.63 -0.01
N GLN A 728 -7.20 -16.42 -1.09
CA GLN A 728 -8.04 -17.62 -1.14
C GLN A 728 -7.70 -18.63 -0.04
N ARG A 729 -6.42 -18.82 0.25
CA ARG A 729 -5.92 -19.79 1.22
C ARG A 729 -5.90 -19.29 2.66
N MET A 730 -6.24 -18.02 2.89
CA MET A 730 -6.23 -17.39 4.21
C MET A 730 -7.49 -16.55 4.39
N PRO A 731 -8.65 -17.19 4.64
CA PRO A 731 -9.91 -16.48 4.81
C PRO A 731 -9.89 -15.58 6.03
N LYS A 732 -10.50 -14.40 5.93
CA LYS A 732 -10.72 -13.49 7.08
C LYS A 732 -11.80 -14.00 8.03
N ASP A 733 -12.69 -14.84 7.54
CA ASP A 733 -13.70 -15.53 8.34
C ASP A 733 -13.10 -16.82 8.92
N PRO A 734 -12.84 -16.90 10.24
CA PRO A 734 -12.21 -18.07 10.86
C PRO A 734 -13.09 -19.33 10.83
N THR A 735 -14.36 -19.23 10.46
CA THR A 735 -15.27 -20.36 10.32
C THR A 735 -15.10 -21.10 8.98
N ARG A 736 -14.40 -20.50 8.02
CA ARG A 736 -14.14 -21.04 6.69
C ARG A 736 -12.71 -21.55 6.57
N ALA A 737 -12.53 -22.69 5.89
CA ALA A 737 -11.19 -23.18 5.58
C ALA A 737 -10.54 -22.39 4.42
N PHE A 738 -11.34 -21.85 3.50
CA PHE A 738 -10.90 -21.10 2.33
C PHE A 738 -11.86 -19.94 2.05
N ALA A 739 -11.32 -18.84 1.50
CA ALA A 739 -12.09 -17.78 0.89
C ALA A 739 -12.33 -18.13 -0.60
N HIS A 740 -13.53 -17.91 -1.11
CA HIS A 740 -13.75 -18.06 -2.55
C HIS A 740 -13.52 -16.71 -3.25
N PRO A 741 -12.73 -16.66 -4.33
CA PRO A 741 -12.46 -15.39 -5.03
C PRO A 741 -13.70 -14.64 -5.51
N ALA A 742 -14.79 -15.34 -5.80
CA ALA A 742 -16.09 -14.74 -6.17
C ALA A 742 -16.76 -13.95 -5.03
N ASP A 743 -16.38 -14.18 -3.78
CA ASP A 743 -16.91 -13.49 -2.60
C ASP A 743 -16.10 -12.20 -2.28
N ALA A 744 -14.99 -11.95 -3.00
CA ALA A 744 -14.14 -10.79 -2.75
C ALA A 744 -14.89 -9.48 -2.95
N PRO A 745 -14.76 -8.48 -2.07
CA PRO A 745 -15.35 -7.16 -2.28
C PRO A 745 -14.71 -6.46 -3.48
N TYR A 746 -15.44 -5.53 -4.09
CA TYR A 746 -14.89 -4.78 -5.23
C TYR A 746 -13.63 -3.99 -4.85
N LEU A 747 -13.65 -3.28 -3.73
CA LEU A 747 -12.50 -2.52 -3.23
C LEU A 747 -11.46 -3.45 -2.62
N SER A 748 -10.86 -4.32 -3.45
CA SER A 748 -9.85 -5.28 -2.98
C SER A 748 -8.79 -5.58 -4.03
N VAL A 749 -7.68 -6.11 -3.54
CA VAL A 749 -6.66 -6.85 -4.29
C VAL A 749 -6.82 -8.32 -3.94
N CYS A 750 -7.25 -9.14 -4.91
CA CYS A 750 -7.41 -10.57 -4.74
C CYS A 750 -6.17 -11.30 -5.24
N THR A 751 -5.67 -12.27 -4.48
CA THR A 751 -4.47 -13.04 -4.81
C THR A 751 -4.55 -14.48 -4.29
N ILE A 752 -3.75 -15.36 -4.89
CA ILE A 752 -3.61 -16.76 -4.46
C ILE A 752 -2.81 -16.86 -3.16
N GLY A 753 -1.77 -16.05 -3.03
CA GLY A 753 -0.89 -16.00 -1.88
C GLY A 753 0.03 -14.78 -1.94
N THR A 754 0.86 -14.61 -0.89
CA THR A 754 1.87 -13.57 -0.79
C THR A 754 3.28 -14.16 -0.72
N HIS A 755 4.29 -13.32 -0.70
CA HIS A 755 5.69 -13.70 -0.50
C HIS A 755 5.96 -14.39 0.86
N ASP A 756 5.07 -14.25 1.84
CA ASP A 756 5.16 -14.89 3.17
C ASP A 756 4.62 -16.32 3.18
N MET A 757 3.97 -16.74 2.11
CA MET A 757 3.36 -18.05 1.96
C MET A 757 4.11 -18.88 0.91
N ASN A 758 3.95 -20.21 0.94
CA ASN A 758 4.40 -21.02 -0.16
C ASN A 758 3.66 -20.63 -1.47
N PRO A 759 4.36 -20.57 -2.64
CA PRO A 759 3.69 -20.53 -3.93
C PRO A 759 2.68 -21.66 -4.04
N MET A 760 1.64 -21.50 -4.89
CA MET A 760 0.51 -22.45 -4.88
C MET A 760 0.91 -23.91 -5.12
N ARG A 761 1.97 -24.17 -5.91
CA ARG A 761 2.47 -25.52 -6.19
C ARG A 761 3.08 -26.17 -4.95
N ALA A 762 3.95 -25.45 -4.22
CA ALA A 762 4.56 -25.96 -3.00
C ALA A 762 3.51 -26.12 -1.87
N TRP A 763 2.56 -25.18 -1.77
CA TRP A 763 1.44 -25.30 -0.84
C TRP A 763 0.56 -26.52 -1.10
N TRP A 764 0.38 -26.91 -2.35
CA TRP A 764 -0.42 -28.07 -2.73
C TRP A 764 0.04 -29.37 -2.06
N GLU A 765 1.33 -29.45 -1.74
CA GLU A 765 1.99 -30.61 -1.14
C GLU A 765 2.14 -30.53 0.39
N GLU A 766 1.91 -29.39 1.01
CA GLU A 766 2.14 -29.17 2.46
C GLU A 766 1.25 -30.09 3.32
N ASP A 767 -0.04 -30.11 3.05
CA ASP A 767 -1.02 -30.87 3.80
C ASP A 767 -2.06 -31.51 2.86
N ARG A 768 -1.97 -32.81 2.75
CA ARG A 768 -2.86 -33.60 1.86
C ARG A 768 -4.33 -33.52 2.23
N GLN A 769 -4.67 -33.32 3.51
CA GLN A 769 -6.07 -33.20 3.95
C GLN A 769 -6.64 -31.84 3.52
N VAL A 770 -5.84 -30.79 3.69
CA VAL A 770 -6.20 -29.43 3.27
C VAL A 770 -6.34 -29.39 1.76
N THR A 771 -5.39 -29.95 1.01
CA THR A 771 -5.41 -30.01 -0.46
C THR A 771 -6.60 -30.78 -0.98
N GLN A 772 -6.91 -31.96 -0.39
CA GLN A 772 -8.07 -32.75 -0.77
C GLN A 772 -9.37 -31.98 -0.52
N LYS A 773 -9.47 -31.28 0.60
CA LYS A 773 -10.61 -30.43 0.92
C LYS A 773 -10.75 -29.29 -0.09
N PHE A 774 -9.65 -28.61 -0.44
CA PHE A 774 -9.63 -27.57 -1.47
C PHE A 774 -10.10 -28.09 -2.82
N TYR A 775 -9.59 -29.25 -3.26
CA TYR A 775 -9.94 -29.92 -4.50
C TYR A 775 -11.44 -30.20 -4.60
N ASN A 776 -12.05 -30.67 -3.50
CA ASN A 776 -13.48 -30.96 -3.48
C ASN A 776 -14.34 -29.69 -3.33
N GLU A 777 -14.01 -28.79 -2.39
CA GLU A 777 -14.88 -27.66 -2.01
C GLU A 777 -14.70 -26.43 -2.89
N GLN A 778 -13.44 -26.08 -3.26
CA GLN A 778 -13.15 -24.89 -4.01
C GLN A 778 -13.16 -25.12 -5.53
N MET A 779 -12.74 -26.32 -5.97
CA MET A 779 -12.74 -26.65 -7.39
C MET A 779 -14.00 -27.39 -7.82
N GLY A 780 -14.74 -28.00 -6.87
CA GLY A 780 -15.91 -28.82 -7.17
C GLY A 780 -15.55 -30.15 -7.86
N TRP A 781 -14.31 -30.59 -7.73
CA TRP A 781 -13.81 -31.79 -8.36
C TRP A 781 -13.87 -32.98 -7.41
N TRP A 782 -14.14 -34.19 -7.97
CA TRP A 782 -14.32 -35.39 -7.20
C TRP A 782 -13.20 -36.39 -7.46
N GLY A 783 -12.94 -37.26 -6.49
CA GLY A 783 -11.86 -38.23 -6.52
C GLY A 783 -10.68 -37.79 -5.65
N GLU A 784 -9.55 -38.50 -5.78
CA GLU A 784 -8.33 -38.18 -5.04
C GLU A 784 -7.59 -37.03 -5.74
N ALA A 785 -7.23 -36.00 -4.97
CA ALA A 785 -6.40 -34.90 -5.48
C ALA A 785 -5.03 -35.42 -5.89
N PRO A 786 -4.47 -35.02 -7.05
CA PRO A 786 -3.11 -35.38 -7.47
C PRO A 786 -2.07 -35.02 -6.41
N GLN A 787 -0.97 -35.78 -6.37
CA GLN A 787 0.14 -35.51 -5.44
C GLN A 787 0.78 -34.16 -5.73
N GLU A 788 1.05 -33.90 -7.00
CA GLU A 788 1.61 -32.65 -7.50
C GLU A 788 0.54 -31.83 -8.22
N MET A 789 0.64 -30.52 -8.16
CA MET A 789 -0.26 -29.63 -8.88
C MET A 789 0.04 -29.67 -10.39
N SER A 790 -0.94 -30.09 -11.19
CA SER A 790 -0.82 -30.01 -12.66
C SER A 790 -1.02 -28.58 -13.17
N PRO A 791 -0.58 -28.27 -14.41
CA PRO A 791 -0.83 -26.97 -15.04
C PRO A 791 -2.33 -26.63 -15.13
N GLU A 792 -3.19 -27.62 -15.37
CA GLU A 792 -4.64 -27.43 -15.47
C GLU A 792 -5.27 -27.05 -14.11
N ILE A 793 -4.76 -27.62 -13.00
CA ILE A 793 -5.17 -27.22 -11.64
C ILE A 793 -4.74 -25.78 -11.37
N ALA A 794 -3.50 -25.44 -11.71
CA ALA A 794 -2.97 -24.09 -11.54
C ALA A 794 -3.79 -23.08 -12.36
N GLU A 795 -4.07 -23.38 -13.62
CA GLU A 795 -4.91 -22.54 -14.49
C GLU A 795 -6.33 -22.38 -13.95
N PHE A 796 -6.93 -23.46 -13.44
CA PHE A 796 -8.26 -23.39 -12.83
C PHE A 796 -8.28 -22.38 -11.67
N ILE A 797 -7.28 -22.44 -10.78
CA ILE A 797 -7.15 -21.51 -9.65
C ILE A 797 -6.95 -20.06 -10.14
N VAL A 798 -6.07 -19.85 -11.11
CA VAL A 798 -5.85 -18.53 -11.73
C VAL A 798 -7.16 -18.00 -12.31
N ASN A 799 -7.92 -18.82 -13.03
CA ASN A 799 -9.21 -18.44 -13.60
C ASN A 799 -10.23 -18.03 -12.52
N GLN A 800 -10.32 -18.75 -11.40
CA GLN A 800 -11.20 -18.34 -10.29
C GLN A 800 -10.89 -16.89 -9.85
N HIS A 801 -9.61 -16.52 -9.77
CA HIS A 801 -9.18 -15.17 -9.41
C HIS A 801 -9.51 -14.16 -10.52
N MET A 802 -9.26 -14.50 -11.79
CA MET A 802 -9.55 -13.62 -12.92
C MET A 802 -11.05 -13.28 -13.01
N TYR A 803 -11.94 -14.19 -12.68
CA TYR A 803 -13.39 -13.93 -12.66
C TYR A 803 -13.90 -13.30 -11.36
N SER A 804 -13.03 -13.03 -10.37
CA SER A 804 -13.46 -12.39 -9.11
C SER A 804 -14.04 -10.99 -9.35
N PRO A 805 -14.90 -10.48 -8.44
CA PRO A 805 -15.38 -9.10 -8.48
C PRO A 805 -14.34 -8.07 -8.04
N ALA A 806 -13.22 -8.48 -7.44
CA ALA A 806 -12.18 -7.59 -6.94
C ALA A 806 -11.71 -6.58 -8.02
N MET A 807 -11.37 -5.37 -7.64
CA MET A 807 -10.85 -4.34 -8.56
C MET A 807 -9.52 -4.77 -9.18
N TRP A 808 -8.65 -5.36 -8.39
CA TRP A 808 -7.36 -5.88 -8.84
C TRP A 808 -7.19 -7.36 -8.53
N VAL A 809 -6.61 -8.08 -9.48
CA VAL A 809 -6.02 -9.41 -9.24
C VAL A 809 -4.53 -9.29 -9.50
N ILE A 810 -3.73 -9.45 -8.45
CA ILE A 810 -2.27 -9.36 -8.54
C ILE A 810 -1.71 -10.67 -8.04
N LEU A 811 -1.19 -11.49 -8.95
CA LEU A 811 -0.67 -12.82 -8.62
C LEU A 811 0.86 -12.81 -8.56
N PRO A 812 1.49 -13.63 -7.68
CA PRO A 812 2.92 -13.88 -7.75
C PRO A 812 3.37 -14.37 -9.12
N LEU A 813 4.56 -13.97 -9.55
CA LEU A 813 5.12 -14.43 -10.84
C LEU A 813 5.18 -15.95 -10.90
N GLN A 814 5.56 -16.62 -9.82
CA GLN A 814 5.61 -18.07 -9.72
C GLN A 814 4.26 -18.75 -10.05
N ASP A 815 3.17 -18.14 -9.54
CA ASP A 815 1.81 -18.64 -9.75
C ASP A 815 1.35 -18.42 -11.20
N TRP A 816 1.79 -17.34 -11.85
CA TRP A 816 1.61 -17.17 -13.30
C TRP A 816 2.36 -18.22 -14.11
N LEU A 817 3.62 -18.55 -13.74
CA LEU A 817 4.42 -19.55 -14.44
C LEU A 817 3.90 -20.98 -14.22
N ALA A 818 3.20 -21.23 -13.13
CA ALA A 818 2.68 -22.54 -12.76
C ALA A 818 1.67 -23.14 -13.75
N ILE A 819 1.01 -22.29 -14.57
CA ILE A 819 0.00 -22.73 -15.55
C ILE A 819 0.59 -23.42 -16.78
N ASP A 820 1.91 -23.44 -16.93
CA ASP A 820 2.59 -24.06 -18.07
C ASP A 820 3.67 -25.07 -17.59
N GLY A 821 3.54 -26.31 -18.00
CA GLY A 821 4.42 -27.40 -17.56
C GLY A 821 5.85 -27.30 -18.05
N ASP A 822 6.10 -26.63 -19.18
CA ASP A 822 7.43 -26.46 -19.78
C ASP A 822 8.15 -25.20 -19.30
N ILE A 823 7.40 -24.24 -18.72
CA ILE A 823 7.91 -22.93 -18.32
C ILE A 823 8.14 -22.85 -16.81
N ARG A 824 7.31 -23.49 -15.99
CA ARG A 824 7.44 -23.51 -14.54
C ARG A 824 8.74 -24.15 -14.07
N LEU A 825 9.29 -23.70 -12.95
CA LEU A 825 10.48 -24.32 -12.35
C LEU A 825 10.20 -25.77 -11.97
N ALA A 826 11.17 -26.68 -12.23
CA ALA A 826 11.00 -28.09 -11.92
C ALA A 826 10.81 -28.35 -10.41
N ASP A 827 11.61 -27.68 -9.57
CA ASP A 827 11.50 -27.75 -8.10
C ASP A 827 10.64 -26.59 -7.58
N GLN A 828 9.40 -26.89 -7.21
CA GLN A 828 8.46 -25.90 -6.67
C GLN A 828 8.86 -25.36 -5.29
N HIS A 829 9.65 -26.08 -4.51
CA HIS A 829 10.11 -25.61 -3.20
C HIS A 829 11.19 -24.53 -3.32
N ALA A 830 11.95 -24.54 -4.42
CA ALA A 830 12.92 -23.49 -4.73
C ALA A 830 12.28 -22.14 -5.14
N GLU A 831 10.95 -22.10 -5.35
CA GLU A 831 10.22 -20.89 -5.66
C GLU A 831 9.86 -20.04 -4.41
N ARG A 832 10.12 -20.54 -3.20
CA ARG A 832 9.81 -19.88 -1.94
C ARG A 832 10.64 -18.62 -1.75
N ILE A 833 9.98 -17.51 -1.35
CA ILE A 833 10.64 -16.22 -1.10
C ILE A 833 10.97 -16.05 0.38
N ASN A 834 9.98 -16.19 1.26
CA ASN A 834 10.14 -15.99 2.70
C ASN A 834 9.74 -17.22 3.51
N LEU A 835 10.40 -17.40 4.67
CA LEU A 835 10.04 -18.34 5.72
C LEU A 835 9.83 -17.54 7.02
N PRO A 836 8.62 -17.03 7.30
CA PRO A 836 8.36 -16.15 8.46
C PRO A 836 8.74 -16.75 9.82
N SER A 837 8.70 -18.09 9.95
CA SER A 837 9.12 -18.81 11.16
C SER A 837 10.63 -18.85 11.36
N ASN A 838 11.44 -18.49 10.35
CA ASN A 838 12.89 -18.48 10.41
C ASN A 838 13.45 -17.06 10.31
N PRO A 839 13.80 -16.39 11.41
CA PRO A 839 14.32 -15.02 11.40
C PRO A 839 15.73 -14.90 10.77
N GLU A 840 16.40 -16.02 10.51
CA GLU A 840 17.70 -16.07 9.83
C GLU A 840 17.56 -16.50 8.36
N HIS A 841 16.36 -16.48 7.81
CA HIS A 841 16.12 -16.80 6.40
C HIS A 841 16.75 -15.75 5.49
N PHE A 842 17.42 -16.23 4.41
CA PHE A 842 17.98 -15.36 3.38
C PHE A 842 17.00 -15.24 2.22
N TRP A 843 16.67 -14.00 1.86
CA TRP A 843 15.77 -13.70 0.74
C TRP A 843 16.55 -13.77 -0.57
N ASN A 844 16.72 -14.97 -1.07
CA ASN A 844 17.61 -15.30 -2.19
C ASN A 844 16.91 -15.92 -3.40
N TYR A 845 15.57 -15.98 -3.39
CA TYR A 845 14.82 -16.44 -4.54
C TYR A 845 15.19 -15.63 -5.79
N ARG A 846 15.43 -16.33 -6.89
CA ARG A 846 15.72 -15.74 -8.19
C ARG A 846 14.98 -16.49 -9.27
N MET A 847 14.26 -15.78 -10.15
CA MET A 847 13.59 -16.40 -11.28
C MET A 847 14.57 -17.19 -12.14
N HIS A 848 14.15 -18.34 -12.61
CA HIS A 848 15.00 -19.26 -13.38
C HIS A 848 15.13 -18.87 -14.85
N LEU A 849 14.12 -18.21 -15.43
CA LEU A 849 14.14 -17.62 -16.77
C LEU A 849 14.72 -16.20 -16.72
N THR A 850 15.33 -15.77 -17.82
CA THR A 850 15.56 -14.35 -18.01
C THR A 850 14.27 -13.65 -18.46
N LEU A 851 14.18 -12.35 -18.24
CA LEU A 851 13.03 -11.57 -18.72
C LEU A 851 12.96 -11.59 -20.26
N GLU A 852 14.09 -11.63 -20.93
CA GLU A 852 14.19 -11.77 -22.38
C GLU A 852 13.65 -13.14 -22.85
N ASP A 853 14.03 -14.24 -22.16
CA ASP A 853 13.47 -15.57 -22.41
C ASP A 853 11.95 -15.57 -22.22
N LEU A 854 11.48 -14.98 -21.12
CA LEU A 854 10.05 -14.91 -20.81
C LEU A 854 9.27 -14.10 -21.85
N LEU A 855 9.81 -12.98 -22.32
CA LEU A 855 9.24 -12.20 -23.42
C LEU A 855 9.17 -12.99 -24.73
N GLY A 856 10.16 -13.88 -24.98
CA GLY A 856 10.20 -14.75 -26.15
C GLY A 856 9.23 -15.94 -26.12
N LYS A 857 8.46 -16.16 -25.02
CA LYS A 857 7.50 -17.26 -24.87
C LYS A 857 6.13 -16.91 -25.46
N ASP A 858 6.05 -16.67 -26.78
CA ASP A 858 4.86 -16.14 -27.46
C ASP A 858 3.56 -16.90 -27.12
N ALA A 859 3.58 -18.23 -27.13
CA ALA A 859 2.40 -19.05 -26.85
C ALA A 859 1.92 -18.88 -25.42
N PHE A 860 2.84 -18.94 -24.46
CA PHE A 860 2.54 -18.70 -23.04
C PHE A 860 2.02 -17.28 -22.80
N ASN A 861 2.69 -16.28 -23.36
CA ASN A 861 2.30 -14.87 -23.21
C ASN A 861 0.91 -14.60 -23.79
N ALA A 862 0.59 -15.20 -24.94
CA ALA A 862 -0.74 -15.14 -25.55
C ALA A 862 -1.79 -15.83 -24.66
N HIS A 863 -1.44 -16.95 -24.04
CA HIS A 863 -2.32 -17.67 -23.10
C HIS A 863 -2.61 -16.82 -21.85
N VAL A 864 -1.58 -16.29 -21.19
CA VAL A 864 -1.76 -15.37 -20.05
C VAL A 864 -2.61 -14.16 -20.44
N LYS A 865 -2.38 -13.58 -21.63
CA LYS A 865 -3.18 -12.47 -22.15
C LYS A 865 -4.65 -12.85 -22.26
N SER A 866 -4.96 -14.06 -22.72
CA SER A 866 -6.35 -14.52 -22.84
C SER A 866 -7.04 -14.61 -21.48
N LEU A 867 -6.32 -14.99 -20.42
CA LEU A 867 -6.83 -15.04 -19.05
C LEU A 867 -7.05 -13.64 -18.46
N THR A 868 -6.20 -12.67 -18.78
CA THR A 868 -6.32 -11.29 -18.29
C THR A 868 -7.37 -10.46 -19.01
N GLN A 869 -7.79 -10.84 -20.22
CA GLN A 869 -8.78 -10.11 -21.02
C GLN A 869 -10.18 -10.03 -20.39
N VAL A 870 -10.49 -10.89 -19.41
CA VAL A 870 -11.79 -10.85 -18.70
C VAL A 870 -11.85 -9.71 -17.65
N ARG A 871 -10.76 -8.97 -17.51
CA ARG A 871 -10.61 -7.86 -16.56
C ARG A 871 -10.45 -6.54 -17.34
#